data_fbf76dde59b0629ead335c1d165b4026
#
_entry.id   fbf76dde59b0629ead335c1d165b4026
#
_cell.length_a   1.000
_cell.length_b   1.000
_cell.length_c   1.000
_cell.angle_alpha   90.00
_cell.angle_beta   90.00
_cell.angle_gamma   90.00
#
_symmetry.space_group_name_H-M   'P 1'
#
loop_
_entity.id
_entity.type
_entity.pdbx_description
1 polymer ?
#
loop_
_entity_poly.entity_id
_entity_poly.type
_entity_poly.pdbx_seq_one_letter_code
_entity_poly.pdbx_strand_id
1 'polypeptide(L)'
;KKIQPSEPLVTGTRVIDSFFPVAKGGTGCIPGPFGSGKCVSGDSPVFLADGKIMKMKDIYEEFRHKGKRVIKEDEDFTVINEDLFVYGWKDGKIGKFRARAVYRGKSDILVKLTTRSGREFKVTPVHKLFAYSDLNEKPMEAGKLKKGDYLIMPRHLPQGEEIKNELPWREIFADFRLAEPARLRDFHRVLEKLKAVHGSLKKMSVLLDINYACLIEYYAGRNLPTLKFFDSVYKFAGIKTPDVFYVKGQTTSPATRIPHRLDEKLSSLLALIGGDGQVKGRSVRFYNNDAGLRNLFRDLVREIFDIDSKEHKMPTVEVIITESPVIKKLLDYFGFPEYKKSRNITLPKGLLAASAKTLAKYLACYFVCDGSFFAEEGEIEIATSSGNMARDIGYLLLKLGILASFKKRSTGGFKSFRIFIRGRAEIEKFYRECCLPGTVKFAKMKAYLESGKQPYNSWDVVPMSKDFVNGIYDFSGKPYAKWKKAGIEIHNYIAGENMGVGMFRKLAEVSGRKELRHYAFNHLSSVFIDEITRAEIIKNSSGRVYDIEVEDAHNFIGGEAPAFYSNTVVLHQLAKWSDADIVVYVGCGERGNEMTDVLTEFPELLDPKSGRPLLERTVLIANTSNMPVAAREASIYTGITIAEYFRNQGMDVAVMADSTSRWAEALREMSGRLEEMPGEEGYPAYLTSRIAGFYERSGIVEVGTPPRRGSVSVVGAVSPPGGDLSDPVVQATLRMVKVFWSLESALAYQRHFPAINWLNSYSLYVDDISDFYEKNDMKEFPAMRKKALNILQEESSLQEIVRLVGVESISDEDRLTLETAKIIREDFLHQHAFDEKDAYTAVSKQFRMLEIIMMYHERAEKAVKKGVPIKKIMDIPCKEKLARMKLMDEAELSGVEKILKEDFASLYGADRGDE
;
A
#
# COMPACT_ATOMS: atom_id res chain seq x y z
N LYS A 1 -24.35 37.86 -25.54
CA LYS A 1 -23.07 38.39 -26.13
C LYS A 1 -21.91 37.71 -25.44
N LYS A 2 -20.92 37.17 -26.20
CA LYS A 2 -19.69 36.58 -25.63
C LYS A 2 -18.73 37.73 -25.31
N ILE A 3 -18.11 37.69 -24.14
CA ILE A 3 -17.21 38.73 -23.62
C ILE A 3 -15.81 38.12 -23.47
N GLN A 4 -14.77 38.94 -23.63
CA GLN A 4 -13.39 38.50 -23.44
C GLN A 4 -13.12 38.23 -21.94
N PRO A 5 -12.41 37.17 -21.59
CA PRO A 5 -11.97 36.88 -20.22
C PRO A 5 -11.09 37.99 -19.66
N SER A 6 -11.35 38.44 -18.44
CA SER A 6 -10.63 39.55 -17.78
C SER A 6 -10.35 39.28 -16.29
N GLU A 7 -10.79 38.18 -15.75
CA GLU A 7 -10.61 37.79 -14.34
C GLU A 7 -10.03 36.39 -14.25
N PRO A 8 -9.08 36.11 -13.33
CA PRO A 8 -8.57 34.77 -13.12
C PRO A 8 -9.63 33.88 -12.44
N LEU A 9 -9.64 32.59 -12.80
CA LEU A 9 -10.26 31.55 -12.00
C LEU A 9 -9.27 31.15 -10.91
N VAL A 10 -9.48 31.61 -9.68
CA VAL A 10 -8.58 31.34 -8.56
C VAL A 10 -8.73 29.93 -8.07
N THR A 11 -7.61 29.23 -7.95
CA THR A 11 -7.56 27.83 -7.49
C THR A 11 -6.91 27.67 -6.12
N GLY A 12 -6.32 28.74 -5.55
CA GLY A 12 -5.53 28.68 -4.33
C GLY A 12 -4.19 27.94 -4.48
N THR A 13 -3.90 27.51 -5.71
CA THR A 13 -2.69 26.76 -6.04
C THR A 13 -1.64 27.70 -6.64
N ARG A 14 -0.54 27.96 -5.91
CA ARG A 14 0.46 28.99 -6.27
C ARG A 14 1.03 28.85 -7.67
N VAL A 15 1.40 27.64 -8.09
CA VAL A 15 1.96 27.43 -9.44
C VAL A 15 0.93 27.74 -10.54
N ILE A 16 -0.35 27.49 -10.29
CA ILE A 16 -1.44 27.78 -11.22
C ILE A 16 -1.73 29.27 -11.19
N ASP A 17 -2.18 29.79 -10.05
CA ASP A 17 -2.67 31.16 -9.97
C ASP A 17 -1.59 32.21 -10.24
N SER A 18 -0.34 31.93 -9.79
CA SER A 18 0.76 32.92 -9.96
C SER A 18 1.49 32.76 -11.28
N PHE A 19 1.77 31.51 -11.74
CA PHE A 19 2.62 31.30 -12.91
C PHE A 19 1.84 30.99 -14.18
N PHE A 20 0.78 30.17 -14.10
CA PHE A 20 0.01 29.72 -15.26
C PHE A 20 -1.50 29.88 -15.06
N PRO A 21 -1.97 31.12 -14.83
CA PRO A 21 -3.37 31.36 -14.53
C PRO A 21 -4.29 30.99 -15.68
N VAL A 22 -5.47 30.45 -15.33
CA VAL A 22 -6.60 30.29 -16.24
C VAL A 22 -7.63 31.37 -15.94
N ALA A 23 -8.17 31.98 -16.98
CA ALA A 23 -9.21 33.00 -16.79
C ALA A 23 -10.59 32.35 -16.58
N LYS A 24 -11.51 33.02 -15.88
CA LYS A 24 -12.94 32.70 -15.90
C LYS A 24 -13.43 32.71 -17.34
N GLY A 25 -14.13 31.65 -17.74
CA GLY A 25 -14.51 31.46 -19.15
C GLY A 25 -13.36 30.94 -20.03
N GLY A 26 -12.24 30.55 -19.46
CA GLY A 26 -11.04 30.08 -20.14
C GLY A 26 -11.00 28.58 -20.38
N THR A 27 -9.95 28.14 -21.08
CA THR A 27 -9.67 26.73 -21.41
C THR A 27 -8.31 26.32 -20.92
N GLY A 28 -8.23 25.15 -20.28
CA GLY A 28 -6.97 24.58 -19.83
C GLY A 28 -6.94 23.05 -20.05
N CYS A 29 -5.74 22.51 -20.13
CA CYS A 29 -5.56 21.06 -20.10
C CYS A 29 -4.41 20.65 -19.16
N ILE A 30 -4.56 19.43 -18.61
CA ILE A 30 -3.59 18.78 -17.75
C ILE A 30 -3.21 17.45 -18.38
N PRO A 31 -2.11 17.38 -19.13
CA PRO A 31 -1.57 16.10 -19.58
C PRO A 31 -0.71 15.48 -18.47
N GLY A 32 -0.86 14.21 -18.28
CA GLY A 32 -0.03 13.46 -17.34
C GLY A 32 -0.02 11.97 -17.62
N PRO A 33 1.10 11.28 -17.33
CA PRO A 33 1.17 9.84 -17.54
C PRO A 33 0.25 9.10 -16.59
N PHE A 34 -0.44 8.06 -17.13
CA PHE A 34 -1.17 7.09 -16.32
C PHE A 34 -0.19 6.24 -15.51
N GLY A 35 -0.52 6.00 -14.24
CA GLY A 35 0.12 5.00 -13.41
C GLY A 35 1.45 5.46 -12.78
N SER A 36 1.45 5.57 -11.48
CA SER A 36 2.57 6.11 -10.69
C SER A 36 3.76 5.16 -10.51
N GLY A 37 3.95 4.12 -11.33
CA GLY A 37 5.10 3.22 -11.26
C GLY A 37 5.31 2.50 -9.91
N LYS A 38 4.30 2.42 -9.05
CA LYS A 38 4.35 1.89 -7.69
C LYS A 38 4.10 0.40 -7.71
N CYS A 39 5.16 -0.38 -7.84
CA CYS A 39 5.05 -1.82 -7.94
C CYS A 39 6.04 -2.54 -7.05
N VAL A 40 5.77 -3.80 -6.81
CA VAL A 40 6.65 -4.70 -6.08
C VAL A 40 7.20 -5.79 -7.00
N SER A 41 8.28 -6.47 -6.57
CA SER A 41 8.81 -7.65 -7.27
C SER A 41 7.75 -8.74 -7.35
N GLY A 42 7.66 -9.46 -8.48
CA GLY A 42 6.75 -10.59 -8.65
C GLY A 42 6.93 -11.73 -7.65
N ASP A 43 8.11 -11.85 -7.06
CA ASP A 43 8.38 -12.85 -6.01
C ASP A 43 8.00 -12.36 -4.59
N SER A 44 7.54 -11.12 -4.44
CA SER A 44 7.10 -10.58 -3.15
C SER A 44 5.87 -11.33 -2.65
N PRO A 45 5.90 -11.96 -1.46
CA PRO A 45 4.75 -12.61 -0.87
C PRO A 45 3.70 -11.60 -0.41
N VAL A 46 2.43 -11.95 -0.53
CA VAL A 46 1.28 -11.19 -0.01
C VAL A 46 0.48 -12.09 0.91
N PHE A 47 0.07 -11.58 2.06
CA PHE A 47 -0.75 -12.29 3.01
C PHE A 47 -2.24 -12.02 2.76
N LEU A 48 -2.95 -13.04 2.30
CA LEU A 48 -4.38 -12.97 2.02
C LEU A 48 -5.20 -13.18 3.29
N ALA A 49 -6.40 -12.61 3.32
CA ALA A 49 -7.28 -12.71 4.49
C ALA A 49 -7.82 -14.13 4.76
N ASP A 50 -7.77 -15.02 3.76
CA ASP A 50 -8.08 -16.45 3.91
C ASP A 50 -6.94 -17.27 4.55
N GLY A 51 -5.85 -16.61 4.95
CA GLY A 51 -4.68 -17.20 5.60
C GLY A 51 -3.65 -17.79 4.63
N LYS A 52 -3.80 -17.62 3.32
CA LYS A 52 -2.79 -18.02 2.35
C LYS A 52 -1.70 -16.95 2.20
N ILE A 53 -0.48 -17.41 1.92
CA ILE A 53 0.62 -16.55 1.48
C ILE A 53 0.88 -16.88 0.02
N MET A 54 0.67 -15.91 -0.88
CA MET A 54 0.87 -16.08 -2.30
C MET A 54 1.90 -15.07 -2.81
N LYS A 55 2.70 -15.44 -3.81
CA LYS A 55 3.56 -14.47 -4.49
C LYS A 55 2.71 -13.54 -5.35
N MET A 56 3.11 -12.28 -5.46
CA MET A 56 2.39 -11.29 -6.24
C MET A 56 2.16 -11.72 -7.69
N LYS A 57 3.15 -12.34 -8.33
CA LYS A 57 3.01 -12.89 -9.69
C LYS A 57 1.97 -14.02 -9.76
N ASP A 58 1.86 -14.86 -8.72
CA ASP A 58 0.93 -15.98 -8.71
C ASP A 58 -0.51 -15.47 -8.47
N ILE A 59 -0.69 -14.43 -7.65
CA ILE A 59 -1.97 -13.72 -7.51
C ILE A 59 -2.39 -13.12 -8.86
N TYR A 60 -1.47 -12.43 -9.54
CA TYR A 60 -1.77 -11.87 -10.86
C TYR A 60 -2.17 -12.98 -11.85
N GLU A 61 -1.43 -14.10 -11.94
CA GLU A 61 -1.75 -15.20 -12.85
C GLU A 61 -3.10 -15.87 -12.51
N GLU A 62 -3.44 -16.02 -11.23
CA GLU A 62 -4.73 -16.60 -10.80
C GLU A 62 -5.90 -15.69 -11.15
N PHE A 63 -5.79 -14.38 -10.93
CA PHE A 63 -6.89 -13.43 -11.03
C PHE A 63 -6.99 -12.71 -12.39
N ARG A 64 -5.94 -12.72 -13.23
CA ARG A 64 -5.96 -12.03 -14.54
C ARG A 64 -7.07 -12.49 -15.50
N HIS A 65 -7.64 -13.66 -15.29
CA HIS A 65 -8.75 -14.22 -16.10
C HIS A 65 -10.11 -14.15 -15.41
N LYS A 66 -10.15 -13.69 -14.13
CA LYS A 66 -11.34 -13.67 -13.29
C LYS A 66 -12.04 -12.31 -13.22
N GLY A 67 -11.85 -11.48 -14.23
CA GLY A 67 -12.42 -10.15 -14.28
C GLY A 67 -12.22 -9.43 -15.60
N LYS A 68 -12.51 -8.13 -15.63
CA LYS A 68 -12.33 -7.30 -16.81
C LYS A 68 -10.84 -6.93 -16.95
N ARG A 69 -10.21 -7.47 -17.98
CA ARG A 69 -8.81 -7.25 -18.29
C ARG A 69 -8.62 -6.09 -19.27
N VAL A 70 -7.68 -5.21 -18.98
CA VAL A 70 -7.24 -4.13 -19.88
C VAL A 70 -5.74 -4.31 -20.11
N ILE A 71 -5.35 -4.58 -21.35
CA ILE A 71 -3.94 -4.67 -21.75
C ILE A 71 -3.60 -3.39 -22.50
N LYS A 72 -2.50 -2.75 -22.14
CA LYS A 72 -1.98 -1.56 -22.78
C LYS A 72 -0.48 -1.72 -22.92
N GLU A 73 -0.01 -1.94 -24.16
CA GLU A 73 1.39 -2.23 -24.49
C GLU A 73 1.99 -3.33 -23.61
N ASP A 74 2.84 -2.95 -22.66
CA ASP A 74 3.51 -3.85 -21.73
C ASP A 74 2.91 -3.88 -20.32
N GLU A 75 1.84 -3.13 -20.08
CA GLU A 75 1.09 -3.06 -18.83
C GLU A 75 -0.21 -3.83 -18.92
N ASP A 76 -0.53 -4.54 -17.88
CA ASP A 76 -1.71 -5.40 -17.81
C ASP A 76 -2.42 -5.18 -16.47
N PHE A 77 -3.63 -4.70 -16.56
CA PHE A 77 -4.48 -4.38 -15.40
C PHE A 77 -5.77 -5.19 -15.49
N THR A 78 -6.11 -5.88 -14.42
CA THR A 78 -7.35 -6.65 -14.35
C THR A 78 -8.16 -6.23 -13.12
N VAL A 79 -9.34 -5.67 -13.35
CA VAL A 79 -10.35 -5.46 -12.29
C VAL A 79 -10.98 -6.82 -11.96
N ILE A 80 -10.90 -7.22 -10.70
CA ILE A 80 -11.32 -8.53 -10.23
C ILE A 80 -12.82 -8.49 -9.90
N ASN A 81 -13.58 -9.47 -10.42
CA ASN A 81 -15.00 -9.62 -10.06
C ASN A 81 -15.23 -10.56 -8.87
N GLU A 82 -14.19 -11.31 -8.46
CA GLU A 82 -14.23 -12.23 -7.33
C GLU A 82 -13.73 -11.54 -6.05
N ASP A 83 -14.07 -12.12 -4.90
CA ASP A 83 -13.64 -11.61 -3.61
C ASP A 83 -12.18 -11.99 -3.31
N LEU A 84 -11.28 -11.01 -3.42
CA LEU A 84 -9.91 -11.09 -2.96
C LEU A 84 -9.73 -10.11 -1.80
N PHE A 85 -9.41 -10.62 -0.62
CA PHE A 85 -9.19 -9.79 0.57
C PHE A 85 -7.75 -9.90 1.06
N VAL A 86 -7.18 -8.76 1.45
CA VAL A 86 -5.85 -8.63 2.06
C VAL A 86 -5.96 -7.92 3.40
N TYR A 87 -4.93 -8.01 4.23
CA TYR A 87 -4.83 -7.16 5.41
C TYR A 87 -4.07 -5.88 5.06
N GLY A 88 -4.57 -4.75 5.55
CA GLY A 88 -3.97 -3.42 5.44
C GLY A 88 -4.05 -2.66 6.75
N TRP A 89 -3.54 -1.44 6.75
CA TRP A 89 -3.50 -0.56 7.92
C TRP A 89 -4.22 0.76 7.60
N LYS A 90 -5.17 1.15 8.42
CA LYS A 90 -5.95 2.40 8.32
C LYS A 90 -6.26 2.92 9.72
N ASP A 91 -6.12 4.22 9.96
CA ASP A 91 -6.47 4.92 11.21
C ASP A 91 -5.90 4.26 12.47
N GLY A 92 -4.63 3.85 12.41
CA GLY A 92 -3.94 3.22 13.54
C GLY A 92 -4.32 1.75 13.79
N LYS A 93 -5.13 1.12 12.93
CA LYS A 93 -5.61 -0.26 13.09
C LYS A 93 -5.32 -1.10 11.86
N ILE A 94 -5.04 -2.38 12.07
CA ILE A 94 -4.93 -3.37 10.99
C ILE A 94 -6.29 -4.03 10.79
N GLY A 95 -6.78 -4.00 9.54
CA GLY A 95 -8.09 -4.53 9.14
C GLY A 95 -8.02 -5.37 7.86
N LYS A 96 -9.17 -5.99 7.51
CA LYS A 96 -9.38 -6.74 6.27
C LYS A 96 -9.97 -5.80 5.22
N PHE A 97 -9.35 -5.72 4.04
CA PHE A 97 -9.74 -4.85 2.94
C PHE A 97 -9.86 -5.65 1.66
N ARG A 98 -10.75 -5.24 0.78
CA ARG A 98 -10.96 -5.87 -0.52
C ARG A 98 -9.89 -5.39 -1.50
N ALA A 99 -9.31 -6.33 -2.26
CA ALA A 99 -8.48 -6.01 -3.40
C ALA A 99 -9.36 -6.00 -4.65
N ARG A 100 -9.37 -4.87 -5.37
CA ARG A 100 -10.22 -4.66 -6.56
C ARG A 100 -9.56 -5.07 -7.84
N ALA A 101 -8.26 -4.92 -7.92
CA ALA A 101 -7.55 -5.14 -9.16
C ALA A 101 -6.14 -5.68 -8.93
N VAL A 102 -5.63 -6.36 -9.95
CA VAL A 102 -4.23 -6.78 -10.05
C VAL A 102 -3.59 -6.12 -11.26
N TYR A 103 -2.34 -5.72 -11.10
CA TYR A 103 -1.57 -5.01 -12.11
C TYR A 103 -0.23 -5.70 -12.36
N ARG A 104 0.23 -5.63 -13.63
CA ARG A 104 1.56 -6.04 -14.04
C ARG A 104 2.16 -4.97 -14.96
N GLY A 105 3.36 -4.52 -14.65
CA GLY A 105 4.12 -3.56 -15.44
C GLY A 105 5.57 -3.97 -15.64
N LYS A 106 6.39 -3.05 -16.15
CA LYS A 106 7.83 -3.22 -16.37
C LYS A 106 8.64 -2.28 -15.47
N SER A 107 9.79 -2.75 -14.99
CA SER A 107 10.82 -1.94 -14.37
C SER A 107 12.14 -2.68 -14.40
N ASP A 108 13.19 -2.04 -14.88
CA ASP A 108 14.53 -2.65 -14.98
C ASP A 108 15.28 -2.60 -13.65
N ILE A 109 14.86 -1.74 -12.73
CA ILE A 109 15.49 -1.55 -11.44
C ILE A 109 14.49 -1.69 -10.29
N LEU A 110 14.99 -2.17 -9.16
CA LEU A 110 14.27 -2.22 -7.88
C LEU A 110 15.16 -1.63 -6.78
N VAL A 111 14.53 -1.10 -5.74
CA VAL A 111 15.19 -0.76 -4.48
C VAL A 111 15.02 -1.94 -3.54
N LYS A 112 16.14 -2.43 -3.03
CA LYS A 112 16.16 -3.42 -1.95
C LYS A 112 16.49 -2.71 -0.65
N LEU A 113 15.53 -2.72 0.29
CA LEU A 113 15.71 -2.22 1.66
C LEU A 113 15.81 -3.40 2.61
N THR A 114 16.71 -3.31 3.58
CA THR A 114 16.82 -4.29 4.67
C THR A 114 16.76 -3.55 6.00
N THR A 115 15.91 -4.00 6.90
CA THR A 115 15.72 -3.39 8.21
C THR A 115 16.52 -4.12 9.29
N ARG A 116 16.61 -3.52 10.49
CA ARG A 116 17.30 -4.06 11.65
C ARG A 116 16.70 -5.38 12.16
N SER A 117 15.37 -5.52 12.03
CA SER A 117 14.70 -6.77 12.32
C SER A 117 14.89 -7.85 11.24
N GLY A 118 15.57 -7.53 10.13
CA GLY A 118 15.85 -8.45 9.02
C GLY A 118 14.73 -8.57 7.99
N ARG A 119 13.80 -7.60 7.94
CA ARG A 119 12.77 -7.52 6.89
C ARG A 119 13.40 -6.99 5.60
N GLU A 120 13.03 -7.59 4.47
CA GLU A 120 13.52 -7.19 3.16
C GLU A 120 12.36 -6.76 2.26
N PHE A 121 12.51 -5.59 1.61
CA PHE A 121 11.61 -5.07 0.58
C PHE A 121 12.30 -5.12 -0.78
N LYS A 122 11.55 -5.43 -1.83
CA LYS A 122 12.00 -5.32 -3.23
C LYS A 122 10.91 -4.63 -4.02
N VAL A 123 11.03 -3.33 -4.15
CA VAL A 123 10.01 -2.45 -4.70
C VAL A 123 10.61 -1.53 -5.76
N THR A 124 9.77 -0.94 -6.61
CA THR A 124 10.23 0.11 -7.52
C THR A 124 10.72 1.33 -6.72
N PRO A 125 11.64 2.14 -7.25
CA PRO A 125 12.17 3.33 -6.54
C PRO A 125 11.08 4.28 -6.04
N VAL A 126 10.00 4.38 -6.78
CA VAL A 126 8.86 5.27 -6.50
C VAL A 126 7.79 4.65 -5.59
N HIS A 127 7.92 3.37 -5.27
CA HIS A 127 7.00 2.70 -4.33
C HIS A 127 7.09 3.35 -2.95
N LYS A 128 5.96 3.73 -2.39
CA LYS A 128 5.92 4.38 -1.07
C LYS A 128 5.88 3.36 0.05
N LEU A 129 6.65 3.62 1.10
CA LEU A 129 6.63 2.89 2.37
C LEU A 129 6.38 3.90 3.49
N PHE A 130 5.80 3.46 4.59
CA PHE A 130 5.48 4.35 5.71
C PHE A 130 6.75 4.63 6.53
N ALA A 131 7.35 5.80 6.31
CA ALA A 131 8.49 6.28 7.09
C ALA A 131 8.01 6.94 8.38
N TYR A 132 8.84 6.86 9.43
CA TYR A 132 8.56 7.39 10.75
C TYR A 132 9.56 8.47 11.15
N SER A 133 9.07 9.56 11.72
CA SER A 133 9.86 10.61 12.39
C SER A 133 9.02 11.31 13.45
N ASP A 134 9.48 11.31 14.70
CA ASP A 134 8.90 12.05 15.85
C ASP A 134 7.35 11.93 15.95
N LEU A 135 6.85 10.69 16.01
CA LEU A 135 5.43 10.31 16.03
C LEU A 135 4.64 10.65 14.75
N ASN A 136 5.31 11.14 13.72
CA ASN A 136 4.71 11.35 12.41
C ASN A 136 5.01 10.18 11.46
N GLU A 137 3.98 9.74 10.79
CA GLU A 137 4.00 8.64 9.86
C GLU A 137 3.73 9.17 8.47
N LYS A 138 4.74 9.14 7.60
CA LYS A 138 4.61 9.68 6.24
C LYS A 138 4.97 8.63 5.20
N PRO A 139 4.14 8.43 4.17
CA PRO A 139 4.51 7.57 3.05
C PRO A 139 5.70 8.20 2.31
N MET A 140 6.84 7.48 2.26
CA MET A 140 8.09 7.90 1.61
C MET A 140 8.49 6.92 0.52
N GLU A 141 8.95 7.44 -0.62
CA GLU A 141 9.44 6.62 -1.73
C GLU A 141 10.66 5.80 -1.33
N ALA A 142 10.68 4.54 -1.74
CA ALA A 142 11.76 3.62 -1.41
C ALA A 142 13.13 4.11 -1.91
N GLY A 143 13.17 4.81 -3.05
CA GLY A 143 14.40 5.39 -3.61
C GLY A 143 15.01 6.52 -2.80
N LYS A 144 14.23 7.17 -1.93
CA LYS A 144 14.69 8.27 -1.05
C LYS A 144 15.08 7.79 0.35
N LEU A 145 14.69 6.59 0.71
CA LEU A 145 14.99 6.00 2.01
C LEU A 145 16.46 5.60 2.11
N LYS A 146 17.09 5.94 3.23
CA LYS A 146 18.52 5.73 3.50
C LYS A 146 18.71 4.87 4.75
N LYS A 147 19.93 4.39 4.93
CA LYS A 147 20.35 3.78 6.19
C LYS A 147 20.19 4.79 7.33
N GLY A 148 19.55 4.35 8.42
CA GLY A 148 19.23 5.18 9.58
C GLY A 148 17.81 5.75 9.58
N ASP A 149 17.09 5.71 8.45
CA ASP A 149 15.66 6.03 8.42
C ASP A 149 14.84 4.91 9.06
N TYR A 150 13.66 5.25 9.53
CA TYR A 150 12.77 4.33 10.23
C TYR A 150 11.49 4.09 9.43
N LEU A 151 11.01 2.84 9.45
CA LEU A 151 9.77 2.41 8.82
C LEU A 151 8.79 1.85 9.86
N ILE A 152 7.50 1.98 9.57
CA ILE A 152 6.44 1.39 10.38
C ILE A 152 6.14 -0.02 9.89
N MET A 153 6.06 -0.96 10.82
CA MET A 153 5.82 -2.37 10.58
C MET A 153 4.63 -2.88 11.40
N PRO A 154 3.90 -3.89 10.93
CA PRO A 154 2.80 -4.49 11.68
C PRO A 154 3.31 -5.23 12.93
N ARG A 155 2.68 -4.97 14.10
CA ARG A 155 2.99 -5.62 15.38
C ARG A 155 2.18 -6.88 15.62
N HIS A 156 0.98 -6.96 15.05
CA HIS A 156 0.12 -8.14 15.12
C HIS A 156 -0.72 -8.25 13.85
N LEU A 157 -1.31 -9.41 13.64
CA LEU A 157 -2.34 -9.61 12.60
C LEU A 157 -3.66 -9.96 13.28
N PRO A 158 -4.79 -9.43 12.80
CA PRO A 158 -6.10 -9.79 13.35
C PRO A 158 -6.36 -11.29 13.23
N GLN A 159 -7.08 -11.84 14.21
CA GLN A 159 -7.70 -13.16 14.07
C GLN A 159 -8.79 -13.04 13.00
N GLY A 160 -8.83 -13.96 12.03
CA GLY A 160 -9.88 -13.97 11.01
C GLY A 160 -11.27 -14.12 11.64
N GLU A 161 -12.26 -13.46 11.07
CA GLU A 161 -13.66 -13.55 11.55
C GLU A 161 -14.24 -14.95 11.37
N GLU A 162 -13.81 -15.67 10.33
CA GLU A 162 -14.17 -17.08 10.09
C GLU A 162 -12.97 -17.99 10.36
N ILE A 163 -13.07 -18.75 11.44
CA ILE A 163 -12.12 -19.82 11.74
C ILE A 163 -12.47 -21.04 10.87
N LYS A 164 -11.77 -21.23 9.76
CA LYS A 164 -11.97 -22.39 8.88
C LYS A 164 -11.10 -23.57 9.37
N ASN A 165 -11.61 -24.29 10.36
CA ASN A 165 -10.92 -25.50 10.85
C ASN A 165 -11.38 -26.79 10.14
N GLU A 166 -12.45 -26.73 9.34
CA GLU A 166 -12.98 -27.92 8.67
C GLU A 166 -12.10 -28.35 7.49
N LEU A 167 -11.78 -29.62 7.42
CA LEU A 167 -11.03 -30.20 6.31
C LEU A 167 -11.98 -30.65 5.21
N PRO A 168 -11.64 -30.47 3.93
CA PRO A 168 -12.40 -31.03 2.82
C PRO A 168 -12.12 -32.56 2.70
N TRP A 169 -12.41 -33.32 3.77
CA TRP A 169 -12.06 -34.73 3.88
C TRP A 169 -12.66 -35.57 2.76
N ARG A 170 -13.81 -35.20 2.21
CA ARG A 170 -14.44 -35.89 1.06
C ARG A 170 -13.57 -35.80 -0.19
N GLU A 171 -12.94 -34.68 -0.45
CA GLU A 171 -12.02 -34.48 -1.57
C GLU A 171 -10.67 -35.14 -1.30
N ILE A 172 -10.13 -34.97 -0.07
CA ILE A 172 -8.84 -35.51 0.32
C ILE A 172 -8.85 -37.04 0.18
N PHE A 173 -9.93 -37.73 0.65
CA PHE A 173 -10.03 -39.16 0.72
C PHE A 173 -10.99 -39.78 -0.32
N ALA A 174 -11.31 -39.05 -1.39
CA ALA A 174 -12.27 -39.45 -2.43
C ALA A 174 -12.04 -40.87 -2.96
N ASP A 175 -10.79 -41.32 -3.13
CA ASP A 175 -10.38 -42.59 -3.66
C ASP A 175 -10.31 -43.72 -2.58
N PHE A 176 -10.46 -43.34 -1.30
CA PHE A 176 -10.44 -44.32 -0.19
C PHE A 176 -11.79 -45.01 -0.06
N ARG A 177 -11.75 -46.22 0.51
CA ARG A 177 -12.92 -47.05 0.64
C ARG A 177 -13.60 -46.83 1.98
N LEU A 178 -14.93 -46.82 1.98
CA LEU A 178 -15.76 -46.73 3.17
C LEU A 178 -15.50 -47.93 4.06
N ALA A 179 -15.22 -47.71 5.35
CA ALA A 179 -14.88 -48.78 6.29
C ALA A 179 -15.86 -48.94 7.46
N GLU A 180 -16.83 -48.05 7.63
CA GLU A 180 -17.80 -48.06 8.73
C GLU A 180 -18.95 -49.03 8.48
N PRO A 181 -19.16 -50.10 9.32
CA PRO A 181 -20.26 -51.03 9.11
C PRO A 181 -21.64 -50.38 9.10
N ALA A 182 -21.86 -49.37 9.93
CA ALA A 182 -23.15 -48.67 9.97
C ALA A 182 -23.41 -47.91 8.64
N ARG A 183 -22.43 -47.19 8.14
CA ARG A 183 -22.51 -46.46 6.88
C ARG A 183 -22.62 -47.38 5.66
N LEU A 184 -21.98 -48.53 5.70
CA LEU A 184 -22.14 -49.56 4.67
C LEU A 184 -23.57 -50.10 4.63
N ARG A 185 -24.19 -50.38 5.78
CA ARG A 185 -25.58 -50.79 5.82
C ARG A 185 -26.54 -49.72 5.28
N ASP A 186 -26.32 -48.45 5.66
CA ASP A 186 -27.13 -47.36 5.15
C ASP A 186 -26.94 -47.17 3.64
N PHE A 187 -25.72 -47.26 3.13
CA PHE A 187 -25.40 -47.23 1.70
C PHE A 187 -26.11 -48.31 0.91
N HIS A 188 -26.10 -49.56 1.40
CA HIS A 188 -26.82 -50.70 0.76
C HIS A 188 -28.32 -50.44 0.72
N ARG A 189 -28.93 -49.88 1.79
CA ARG A 189 -30.35 -49.52 1.81
C ARG A 189 -30.67 -48.45 0.76
N VAL A 190 -29.78 -47.47 0.57
CA VAL A 190 -29.96 -46.45 -0.48
C VAL A 190 -29.86 -47.08 -1.84
N LEU A 191 -28.89 -47.99 -2.09
CA LEU A 191 -28.76 -48.68 -3.38
C LEU A 191 -30.01 -49.58 -3.67
N GLU A 192 -30.57 -50.26 -2.66
CA GLU A 192 -31.79 -51.04 -2.81
C GLU A 192 -32.98 -50.16 -3.19
N LYS A 193 -33.17 -49.05 -2.54
CA LYS A 193 -34.20 -48.05 -2.89
C LYS A 193 -34.05 -47.57 -4.32
N LEU A 194 -32.83 -47.17 -4.71
CA LEU A 194 -32.57 -46.72 -6.09
C LEU A 194 -32.82 -47.86 -7.11
N LYS A 195 -32.48 -49.09 -6.81
CA LYS A 195 -32.79 -50.25 -7.68
C LYS A 195 -34.29 -50.48 -7.84
N ALA A 196 -35.05 -50.32 -6.76
CA ALA A 196 -36.53 -50.42 -6.82
C ALA A 196 -37.14 -49.33 -7.72
N VAL A 197 -36.61 -48.10 -7.69
CA VAL A 197 -37.05 -46.98 -8.52
C VAL A 197 -36.63 -47.15 -9.97
N HIS A 198 -35.40 -47.53 -10.25
CA HIS A 198 -34.83 -47.55 -11.62
C HIS A 198 -34.88 -48.96 -12.30
N GLY A 199 -35.34 -49.96 -11.60
CA GLY A 199 -35.66 -51.30 -12.09
C GLY A 199 -34.48 -52.27 -12.26
N SER A 200 -33.26 -51.82 -12.52
CA SER A 200 -32.11 -52.76 -12.63
C SER A 200 -30.76 -52.08 -12.34
N LEU A 201 -29.81 -52.87 -11.81
CA LEU A 201 -28.44 -52.43 -11.60
C LEU A 201 -27.72 -52.01 -12.88
N LYS A 202 -28.09 -52.56 -14.04
CA LYS A 202 -27.54 -52.19 -15.34
C LYS A 202 -27.95 -50.77 -15.76
N LYS A 203 -29.21 -50.36 -15.51
CA LYS A 203 -29.66 -49.03 -15.73
C LYS A 203 -29.00 -48.04 -14.73
N MET A 204 -28.92 -48.47 -13.48
CA MET A 204 -28.22 -47.64 -12.44
C MET A 204 -26.73 -47.42 -12.77
N SER A 205 -26.03 -48.41 -13.33
CA SER A 205 -24.61 -48.25 -13.67
C SER A 205 -24.38 -47.14 -14.72
N VAL A 206 -25.31 -46.99 -15.68
CA VAL A 206 -25.27 -45.92 -16.66
C VAL A 206 -25.59 -44.58 -16.03
N LEU A 207 -26.63 -44.50 -15.16
CA LEU A 207 -27.03 -43.28 -14.49
C LEU A 207 -26.02 -42.73 -13.48
N LEU A 208 -25.29 -43.64 -12.85
CA LEU A 208 -24.25 -43.29 -11.85
C LEU A 208 -22.85 -43.22 -12.47
N ASP A 209 -22.73 -43.38 -13.78
CA ASP A 209 -21.45 -43.36 -14.51
C ASP A 209 -20.39 -44.31 -13.88
N ILE A 210 -20.79 -45.54 -13.62
CA ILE A 210 -19.89 -46.54 -13.03
C ILE A 210 -19.91 -47.84 -13.84
N ASN A 211 -18.76 -48.51 -13.85
CA ASN A 211 -18.68 -49.86 -14.46
C ASN A 211 -19.66 -50.81 -13.77
N TYR A 212 -20.47 -51.51 -14.57
CA TYR A 212 -21.50 -52.42 -14.10
C TYR A 212 -20.97 -53.55 -13.19
N ALA A 213 -19.79 -54.12 -13.52
CA ALA A 213 -19.16 -55.10 -12.66
C ALA A 213 -18.78 -54.56 -11.28
N CYS A 214 -18.27 -53.31 -11.22
CA CYS A 214 -17.97 -52.65 -9.95
C CYS A 214 -19.24 -52.40 -9.11
N LEU A 215 -20.33 -51.99 -9.74
CA LEU A 215 -21.60 -51.76 -9.06
C LEU A 215 -22.17 -53.07 -8.47
N ILE A 216 -22.07 -54.19 -9.20
CA ILE A 216 -22.46 -55.53 -8.68
C ILE A 216 -21.65 -55.88 -7.45
N GLU A 217 -20.33 -55.71 -7.48
CA GLU A 217 -19.44 -56.01 -6.35
C GLU A 217 -19.79 -55.17 -5.10
N TYR A 218 -20.10 -53.87 -5.32
CA TYR A 218 -20.55 -52.97 -4.23
C TYR A 218 -21.95 -53.37 -3.70
N TYR A 219 -22.87 -53.69 -4.60
CA TYR A 219 -24.23 -54.12 -4.22
C TYR A 219 -24.24 -55.46 -3.50
N ALA A 220 -23.38 -56.42 -3.91
CA ALA A 220 -23.24 -57.70 -3.26
C ALA A 220 -22.42 -57.65 -1.97
N GLY A 221 -21.87 -56.49 -1.58
CA GLY A 221 -21.03 -56.36 -0.38
C GLY A 221 -19.68 -57.04 -0.48
N ARG A 222 -19.25 -57.50 -1.67
CA ARG A 222 -17.97 -58.19 -1.87
C ARG A 222 -16.80 -57.23 -1.96
N ASN A 223 -17.08 -55.98 -2.31
CA ASN A 223 -16.09 -54.93 -2.32
C ASN A 223 -16.63 -53.65 -1.61
N LEU A 224 -15.72 -52.83 -1.06
CA LEU A 224 -16.08 -51.63 -0.36
C LEU A 224 -16.13 -50.43 -1.35
N PRO A 225 -17.21 -49.61 -1.34
CA PRO A 225 -17.31 -48.46 -2.22
C PRO A 225 -16.26 -47.38 -1.87
N THR A 226 -15.76 -46.70 -2.89
CA THR A 226 -14.95 -45.49 -2.67
C THR A 226 -15.82 -44.36 -2.13
N LEU A 227 -15.22 -43.39 -1.37
CA LEU A 227 -15.97 -42.27 -0.84
C LEU A 227 -16.56 -41.41 -1.97
N LYS A 228 -15.85 -41.29 -3.10
CA LYS A 228 -16.37 -40.60 -4.29
C LYS A 228 -17.66 -41.24 -4.79
N PHE A 229 -17.69 -42.56 -4.88
CA PHE A 229 -18.89 -43.26 -5.32
C PHE A 229 -20.00 -43.23 -4.25
N PHE A 230 -19.66 -43.36 -2.99
CA PHE A 230 -20.58 -43.15 -1.87
C PHE A 230 -21.29 -41.80 -1.96
N ASP A 231 -20.56 -40.71 -2.10
CA ASP A 231 -21.11 -39.36 -2.26
C ASP A 231 -21.99 -39.24 -3.52
N SER A 232 -21.58 -39.83 -4.65
CA SER A 232 -22.35 -39.82 -5.89
C SER A 232 -23.70 -40.47 -5.74
N VAL A 233 -23.77 -41.63 -5.04
CA VAL A 233 -25.03 -42.35 -4.79
C VAL A 233 -25.98 -41.53 -3.94
N TYR A 234 -25.51 -40.90 -2.86
CA TYR A 234 -26.34 -40.09 -2.00
C TYR A 234 -26.82 -38.79 -2.71
N LYS A 235 -25.94 -38.18 -3.47
CA LYS A 235 -26.29 -37.03 -4.28
C LYS A 235 -27.36 -37.36 -5.35
N PHE A 236 -27.20 -38.50 -6.02
CA PHE A 236 -28.17 -39.02 -6.98
C PHE A 236 -29.53 -39.35 -6.35
N ALA A 237 -29.50 -39.86 -5.13
CA ALA A 237 -30.71 -40.16 -4.36
C ALA A 237 -31.40 -38.89 -3.78
N GLY A 238 -30.80 -37.69 -3.91
CA GLY A 238 -31.32 -36.46 -3.32
C GLY A 238 -31.24 -36.41 -1.79
N ILE A 239 -30.38 -37.25 -1.18
CA ILE A 239 -30.24 -37.41 0.28
C ILE A 239 -28.92 -36.76 0.73
N LYS A 240 -28.95 -36.08 1.87
CA LYS A 240 -27.72 -35.53 2.44
C LYS A 240 -26.74 -36.66 2.77
N THR A 241 -25.52 -36.62 2.22
CA THR A 241 -24.49 -37.59 2.49
C THR A 241 -24.05 -37.56 3.96
N PRO A 242 -24.08 -38.65 4.69
CA PRO A 242 -23.63 -38.69 6.08
C PRO A 242 -22.10 -38.55 6.20
N ASP A 243 -21.64 -38.14 7.36
CA ASP A 243 -20.22 -38.07 7.66
C ASP A 243 -19.64 -39.48 7.87
N VAL A 244 -18.39 -39.63 7.41
CA VAL A 244 -17.63 -40.88 7.51
C VAL A 244 -16.38 -40.66 8.35
N PHE A 245 -16.14 -41.50 9.33
CA PHE A 245 -15.00 -41.38 10.23
C PHE A 245 -13.90 -42.44 10.02
N TYR A 246 -14.19 -43.55 9.33
CA TYR A 246 -13.23 -44.60 9.06
C TYR A 246 -13.19 -45.00 7.60
N VAL A 247 -11.98 -45.08 7.07
CA VAL A 247 -11.71 -45.46 5.68
C VAL A 247 -10.61 -46.50 5.57
N LYS A 248 -10.51 -47.15 4.41
CA LYS A 248 -9.42 -48.07 4.06
C LYS A 248 -8.73 -47.61 2.78
N GLY A 249 -7.41 -47.76 2.68
CA GLY A 249 -6.67 -47.50 1.44
C GLY A 249 -6.97 -48.59 0.39
N GLN A 250 -7.04 -49.86 0.82
CA GLN A 250 -7.44 -51.00 0.02
C GLN A 250 -8.37 -51.88 0.87
N THR A 251 -9.08 -52.79 0.25
CA THR A 251 -10.02 -53.69 0.96
C THR A 251 -9.37 -54.48 2.10
N THR A 252 -8.12 -54.90 1.90
CA THR A 252 -7.32 -55.66 2.87
C THR A 252 -6.60 -54.80 3.92
N SER A 253 -6.55 -53.44 3.72
CA SER A 253 -5.90 -52.55 4.69
C SER A 253 -6.72 -52.43 5.98
N PRO A 254 -6.09 -52.15 7.14
CA PRO A 254 -6.83 -51.82 8.36
C PRO A 254 -7.70 -50.60 8.18
N ALA A 255 -8.81 -50.53 8.89
CA ALA A 255 -9.63 -49.32 8.96
C ALA A 255 -8.88 -48.27 9.73
N THR A 256 -8.89 -47.06 9.20
CA THR A 256 -8.16 -45.91 9.76
C THR A 256 -9.13 -44.77 9.96
N ARG A 257 -9.11 -44.16 11.12
CA ARG A 257 -9.90 -42.96 11.40
C ARG A 257 -9.37 -41.76 10.59
N ILE A 258 -10.27 -40.91 10.12
CA ILE A 258 -9.91 -39.65 9.40
C ILE A 258 -10.30 -38.44 10.22
N PRO A 259 -9.44 -37.41 10.28
CA PRO A 259 -9.77 -36.16 10.92
C PRO A 259 -10.67 -35.32 10.00
N HIS A 260 -11.68 -34.64 10.59
CA HIS A 260 -12.59 -33.75 9.89
C HIS A 260 -12.21 -32.28 10.10
N ARG A 261 -11.34 -32.01 11.07
CA ARG A 261 -10.94 -30.64 11.44
C ARG A 261 -9.45 -30.54 11.68
N LEU A 262 -8.89 -29.39 11.35
CA LEU A 262 -7.54 -29.01 11.77
C LEU A 262 -7.63 -28.42 13.19
N ASP A 263 -7.60 -29.31 14.18
CA ASP A 263 -7.64 -29.01 15.60
C ASP A 263 -6.22 -28.93 16.23
N GLU A 264 -6.17 -28.70 17.54
CA GLU A 264 -4.91 -28.60 18.28
C GLU A 264 -4.10 -29.92 18.24
N LYS A 265 -4.75 -31.09 18.23
CA LYS A 265 -4.08 -32.40 18.18
C LYS A 265 -3.43 -32.64 16.83
N LEU A 266 -4.21 -32.45 15.74
CA LEU A 266 -3.68 -32.59 14.39
C LEU A 266 -2.59 -31.58 14.11
N SER A 267 -2.76 -30.36 14.55
CA SER A 267 -1.76 -29.27 14.44
C SER A 267 -0.45 -29.65 15.14
N SER A 268 -0.52 -30.19 16.36
CA SER A 268 0.64 -30.69 17.11
C SER A 268 1.37 -31.79 16.38
N LEU A 269 0.64 -32.79 15.85
CA LEU A 269 1.22 -33.89 15.09
C LEU A 269 1.93 -33.40 13.81
N LEU A 270 1.28 -32.51 13.06
CA LEU A 270 1.87 -31.91 11.86
C LEU A 270 3.15 -31.13 12.17
N ALA A 271 3.20 -30.44 13.32
CA ALA A 271 4.39 -29.72 13.77
C ALA A 271 5.56 -30.65 14.11
N LEU A 272 5.28 -31.76 14.84
CA LEU A 272 6.29 -32.80 15.15
C LEU A 272 6.84 -33.41 13.85
N ILE A 273 5.98 -33.74 12.89
CA ILE A 273 6.41 -34.24 11.57
C ILE A 273 7.21 -33.18 10.82
N GLY A 274 6.80 -31.92 10.92
CA GLY A 274 7.49 -30.78 10.31
C GLY A 274 8.91 -30.59 10.80
N GLY A 275 9.14 -30.71 12.11
CA GLY A 275 10.47 -30.65 12.74
C GLY A 275 11.26 -31.95 12.51
N ASP A 276 11.10 -32.92 13.38
CA ASP A 276 11.91 -34.15 13.43
C ASP A 276 11.34 -35.34 12.65
N GLY A 277 10.29 -35.10 11.83
CA GLY A 277 9.68 -36.20 11.05
C GLY A 277 10.27 -36.31 9.63
N GLN A 278 10.07 -37.52 9.05
CA GLN A 278 10.37 -37.84 7.65
C GLN A 278 9.19 -38.61 7.05
N VAL A 279 8.81 -38.25 5.83
CA VAL A 279 7.81 -38.96 5.03
C VAL A 279 8.53 -39.72 3.94
N LYS A 280 8.34 -41.07 3.87
CA LYS A 280 8.92 -41.91 2.82
C LYS A 280 7.89 -42.97 2.37
N GLY A 281 7.35 -42.78 1.17
CA GLY A 281 6.26 -43.62 0.69
C GLY A 281 5.03 -43.55 1.64
N ARG A 282 4.56 -44.69 2.18
CA ARG A 282 3.45 -44.76 3.14
C ARG A 282 3.88 -44.63 4.60
N SER A 283 5.20 -44.52 4.86
CA SER A 283 5.80 -44.51 6.18
C SER A 283 6.08 -43.11 6.65
N VAL A 284 5.63 -42.77 7.84
CA VAL A 284 5.97 -41.56 8.59
C VAL A 284 6.88 -41.98 9.72
N ARG A 285 8.06 -41.31 9.81
CA ARG A 285 9.09 -41.62 10.80
C ARG A 285 9.36 -40.38 11.62
N PHE A 286 9.32 -40.50 12.93
CA PHE A 286 9.65 -39.40 13.86
C PHE A 286 10.91 -39.75 14.63
N TYR A 287 11.96 -38.97 14.50
CA TYR A 287 13.30 -39.19 15.06
C TYR A 287 13.53 -38.25 16.22
N ASN A 288 13.55 -38.73 17.46
CA ASN A 288 13.83 -37.89 18.62
C ASN A 288 14.30 -38.73 19.80
N ASN A 289 15.31 -38.24 20.55
CA ASN A 289 15.83 -38.90 21.74
C ASN A 289 15.01 -38.62 23.02
N ASP A 290 14.16 -37.57 23.02
CA ASP A 290 13.27 -37.27 24.14
C ASP A 290 12.08 -38.24 24.16
N ALA A 291 12.01 -39.04 25.21
CA ALA A 291 10.95 -40.02 25.39
C ALA A 291 9.55 -39.38 25.53
N GLY A 292 9.47 -38.18 26.14
CA GLY A 292 8.21 -37.44 26.26
C GLY A 292 7.65 -37.04 24.90
N LEU A 293 8.51 -36.57 23.98
CA LEU A 293 8.10 -36.22 22.63
C LEU A 293 7.73 -37.43 21.79
N ARG A 294 8.45 -38.54 21.96
CA ARG A 294 8.08 -39.80 21.28
C ARG A 294 6.73 -40.31 21.74
N ASN A 295 6.47 -40.29 23.04
CA ASN A 295 5.16 -40.68 23.59
C ASN A 295 4.06 -39.74 23.08
N LEU A 296 4.28 -38.44 23.12
CA LEU A 296 3.33 -37.46 22.56
C LEU A 296 3.00 -37.76 21.09
N PHE A 297 4.02 -38.05 20.27
CA PHE A 297 3.80 -38.41 18.87
C PHE A 297 2.94 -39.68 18.72
N ARG A 298 3.26 -40.73 19.50
CA ARG A 298 2.52 -41.99 19.49
C ARG A 298 1.07 -41.80 19.92
N ASP A 299 0.85 -41.06 21.00
CA ASP A 299 -0.49 -40.80 21.53
C ASP A 299 -1.34 -40.00 20.54
N LEU A 300 -0.77 -38.94 19.90
CA LEU A 300 -1.45 -38.19 18.87
C LEU A 300 -1.83 -39.06 17.66
N VAL A 301 -0.94 -39.93 17.19
CA VAL A 301 -1.25 -40.84 16.07
C VAL A 301 -2.39 -41.77 16.45
N ARG A 302 -2.36 -42.36 17.66
CA ARG A 302 -3.42 -43.23 18.14
C ARG A 302 -4.75 -42.50 18.32
N GLU A 303 -4.74 -41.32 18.92
CA GLU A 303 -5.97 -40.55 19.17
C GLU A 303 -6.63 -40.02 17.89
N ILE A 304 -5.83 -39.62 16.89
CA ILE A 304 -6.34 -39.03 15.63
C ILE A 304 -6.77 -40.12 14.65
N PHE A 305 -5.93 -41.16 14.46
CA PHE A 305 -6.07 -42.12 13.38
C PHE A 305 -6.47 -43.50 13.82
N ASP A 306 -6.47 -43.79 15.12
CA ASP A 306 -6.73 -45.10 15.69
C ASP A 306 -5.75 -46.18 15.15
N ILE A 307 -4.45 -45.81 15.12
CA ILE A 307 -3.36 -46.65 14.62
C ILE A 307 -2.25 -46.73 15.68
N ASP A 308 -1.70 -47.93 15.89
CA ASP A 308 -0.51 -48.12 16.69
C ASP A 308 0.77 -47.85 15.89
N SER A 309 1.74 -47.24 16.56
CA SER A 309 3.06 -46.93 16.00
C SER A 309 4.12 -47.88 16.57
N LYS A 310 5.12 -48.23 15.77
CA LYS A 310 6.25 -49.07 16.20
C LYS A 310 7.45 -48.22 16.58
N GLU A 311 8.10 -48.59 17.68
CA GLU A 311 9.34 -47.92 18.11
C GLU A 311 10.55 -48.79 17.73
N HIS A 312 11.59 -48.14 17.21
CA HIS A 312 12.83 -48.78 16.81
C HIS A 312 14.00 -47.95 17.31
N LYS A 313 15.02 -48.65 17.81
CA LYS A 313 16.26 -48.02 18.24
C LYS A 313 17.28 -48.02 17.11
N MET A 314 17.81 -46.90 16.77
CA MET A 314 18.92 -46.70 15.83
C MET A 314 20.22 -46.37 16.60
N PRO A 315 21.41 -46.45 16.00
CA PRO A 315 22.66 -46.24 16.72
C PRO A 315 22.79 -44.86 17.40
N THR A 316 22.20 -43.83 16.86
CA THR A 316 22.32 -42.44 17.35
C THR A 316 21.00 -41.79 17.78
N VAL A 317 19.85 -42.38 17.39
CA VAL A 317 18.54 -41.77 17.65
C VAL A 317 17.48 -42.88 17.74
N GLU A 318 16.46 -42.65 18.56
CA GLU A 318 15.27 -43.50 18.61
C GLU A 318 14.22 -42.96 17.62
N VAL A 319 13.46 -43.90 16.99
CA VAL A 319 12.50 -43.57 15.94
C VAL A 319 11.15 -44.22 16.19
N ILE A 320 10.09 -43.45 16.03
CA ILE A 320 8.71 -43.98 15.93
C ILE A 320 8.35 -44.09 14.45
N ILE A 321 7.83 -45.24 14.06
CA ILE A 321 7.42 -45.50 12.67
C ILE A 321 5.92 -45.82 12.64
N THR A 322 5.21 -45.11 11.78
CA THR A 322 3.79 -45.33 11.50
C THR A 322 3.60 -45.51 10.01
N GLU A 323 2.91 -46.57 9.60
CA GLU A 323 2.63 -46.83 8.19
C GLU A 323 1.13 -46.70 7.93
N SER A 324 0.74 -45.70 7.14
CA SER A 324 -0.66 -45.50 6.78
C SER A 324 -0.79 -44.69 5.48
N PRO A 325 -1.54 -45.22 4.49
CA PRO A 325 -1.85 -44.45 3.28
C PRO A 325 -2.76 -43.28 3.58
N VAL A 326 -3.57 -43.31 4.63
CA VAL A 326 -4.44 -42.21 5.08
C VAL A 326 -3.60 -41.04 5.57
N ILE A 327 -2.63 -41.29 6.45
CA ILE A 327 -1.73 -40.25 6.97
C ILE A 327 -0.93 -39.67 5.81
N LYS A 328 -0.40 -40.52 4.92
CA LYS A 328 0.34 -40.00 3.73
C LYS A 328 -0.52 -39.06 2.89
N LYS A 329 -1.75 -39.46 2.56
CA LYS A 329 -2.65 -38.64 1.75
C LYS A 329 -2.97 -37.29 2.41
N LEU A 330 -3.15 -37.32 3.74
CA LEU A 330 -3.36 -36.09 4.52
C LEU A 330 -2.13 -35.18 4.51
N LEU A 331 -0.92 -35.75 4.65
CA LEU A 331 0.32 -34.98 4.58
C LEU A 331 0.56 -34.37 3.18
N ASP A 332 0.19 -35.07 2.11
CA ASP A 332 0.23 -34.57 0.75
C ASP A 332 -0.71 -33.34 0.58
N TYR A 333 -1.92 -33.44 1.13
CA TYR A 333 -2.86 -32.32 1.14
C TYR A 333 -2.30 -31.09 1.86
N PHE A 334 -1.61 -31.30 2.98
CA PHE A 334 -0.96 -30.22 3.74
C PHE A 334 0.36 -29.72 3.12
N GLY A 335 0.84 -30.34 2.04
CA GLY A 335 2.03 -29.92 1.31
C GLY A 335 3.36 -30.41 1.90
N PHE A 336 3.37 -31.51 2.65
CA PHE A 336 4.62 -32.06 3.18
C PHE A 336 5.48 -32.68 2.07
N PRO A 337 6.73 -32.24 1.88
CA PRO A 337 7.61 -32.76 0.82
C PRO A 337 8.20 -34.12 1.21
N GLU A 338 8.23 -35.07 0.26
CA GLU A 338 8.93 -36.34 0.42
C GLU A 338 10.46 -36.23 0.33
N TYR A 339 10.94 -35.34 -0.54
CA TYR A 339 12.36 -35.16 -0.81
C TYR A 339 12.87 -33.81 -0.35
N LYS A 340 14.08 -33.77 0.20
CA LYS A 340 14.75 -32.55 0.70
C LYS A 340 13.84 -31.72 1.62
N LYS A 341 13.14 -32.40 2.53
CA LYS A 341 12.15 -31.77 3.44
C LYS A 341 12.68 -30.52 4.10
N SER A 342 13.87 -30.55 4.67
CA SER A 342 14.45 -29.43 5.39
C SER A 342 14.58 -28.12 4.57
N ARG A 343 14.64 -28.20 3.23
CA ARG A 343 14.73 -27.02 2.35
C ARG A 343 13.40 -26.61 1.74
N ASN A 344 12.46 -27.53 1.60
CA ASN A 344 11.22 -27.34 0.86
C ASN A 344 9.98 -27.27 1.75
N ILE A 345 10.11 -27.50 3.05
CA ILE A 345 8.98 -27.48 3.98
C ILE A 345 8.39 -26.07 4.14
N THR A 346 7.08 -26.00 4.24
CA THR A 346 6.27 -24.80 4.53
C THR A 346 5.34 -25.12 5.71
N LEU A 347 4.65 -24.12 6.22
CA LEU A 347 3.52 -24.39 7.12
C LEU A 347 2.45 -25.22 6.41
N PRO A 348 1.75 -26.11 7.14
CA PRO A 348 0.62 -26.85 6.60
C PRO A 348 -0.43 -25.92 5.97
N LYS A 349 -0.93 -26.30 4.79
CA LYS A 349 -1.95 -25.54 4.08
C LYS A 349 -3.16 -25.26 4.99
N GLY A 350 -3.62 -24.01 5.04
CA GLY A 350 -4.76 -23.57 5.84
C GLY A 350 -4.47 -23.33 7.33
N LEU A 351 -3.26 -23.64 7.82
CA LEU A 351 -2.93 -23.45 9.25
C LEU A 351 -3.07 -22.00 9.69
N LEU A 352 -2.61 -21.02 8.89
CA LEU A 352 -2.70 -19.60 9.24
C LEU A 352 -4.14 -19.06 9.31
N ALA A 353 -5.14 -19.80 8.81
CA ALA A 353 -6.56 -19.50 8.97
C ALA A 353 -7.18 -20.14 10.22
N ALA A 354 -6.46 -21.00 10.92
CA ALA A 354 -6.92 -21.69 12.11
C ALA A 354 -6.96 -20.78 13.36
N SER A 355 -7.56 -21.32 14.45
CA SER A 355 -7.65 -20.60 15.73
C SER A 355 -6.28 -20.29 16.35
N ALA A 356 -6.18 -19.25 17.17
CA ALA A 356 -4.96 -18.92 17.90
C ALA A 356 -4.42 -20.10 18.72
N LYS A 357 -5.30 -20.90 19.33
CA LYS A 357 -4.92 -22.09 20.08
C LYS A 357 -4.27 -23.16 19.19
N THR A 358 -4.84 -23.39 18.00
CA THR A 358 -4.30 -24.33 17.01
C THR A 358 -2.93 -23.86 16.51
N LEU A 359 -2.77 -22.56 16.23
CA LEU A 359 -1.49 -21.95 15.84
C LEU A 359 -0.44 -22.08 16.95
N ALA A 360 -0.82 -21.76 18.17
CA ALA A 360 0.08 -21.84 19.34
C ALA A 360 0.57 -23.28 19.60
N LYS A 361 -0.30 -24.26 19.45
CA LYS A 361 0.09 -25.69 19.58
C LYS A 361 1.04 -26.15 18.49
N TYR A 362 0.81 -25.71 17.24
CA TYR A 362 1.77 -25.94 16.16
C TYR A 362 3.15 -25.38 16.52
N LEU A 363 3.19 -24.11 16.89
CA LEU A 363 4.44 -23.41 17.19
C LEU A 363 5.16 -24.04 18.38
N ALA A 364 4.42 -24.43 19.43
CA ALA A 364 4.96 -25.12 20.60
C ALA A 364 5.68 -26.43 20.24
N CYS A 365 5.00 -27.28 19.48
CA CYS A 365 5.56 -28.57 19.05
C CYS A 365 6.70 -28.40 18.04
N TYR A 366 6.62 -27.43 17.13
CA TYR A 366 7.72 -27.13 16.22
C TYR A 366 8.96 -26.58 16.95
N PHE A 367 8.75 -25.69 17.93
CA PHE A 367 9.81 -25.12 18.75
C PHE A 367 10.57 -26.17 19.56
N VAL A 368 9.89 -27.17 20.12
CA VAL A 368 10.59 -28.23 20.88
C VAL A 368 11.47 -29.11 20.00
N CYS A 369 11.17 -29.22 18.69
CA CYS A 369 12.02 -29.91 17.70
C CYS A 369 13.19 -28.99 17.27
N ASP A 370 12.88 -27.90 16.55
CA ASP A 370 13.85 -27.07 15.81
C ASP A 370 14.22 -25.73 16.51
N GLY A 371 13.74 -25.48 17.73
CA GLY A 371 14.02 -24.27 18.49
C GLY A 371 15.04 -24.46 19.59
N SER A 372 15.58 -23.35 20.10
CA SER A 372 16.47 -23.29 21.25
C SER A 372 16.13 -22.09 22.15
N PHE A 373 16.36 -22.21 23.45
CA PHE A 373 16.22 -21.12 24.38
C PHE A 373 17.56 -20.86 25.11
N PHE A 374 18.08 -19.68 25.00
CA PHE A 374 19.32 -19.20 25.61
C PHE A 374 18.98 -18.32 26.80
N ALA A 375 19.10 -18.88 28.02
CA ALA A 375 18.66 -18.21 29.24
C ALA A 375 19.55 -17.05 29.65
N GLU A 376 20.83 -17.05 29.27
CA GLU A 376 21.78 -15.97 29.60
C GLU A 376 21.45 -14.72 28.78
N GLU A 377 21.17 -14.90 27.49
CA GLU A 377 20.83 -13.82 26.55
C GLU A 377 19.37 -13.41 26.63
N GLY A 378 18.51 -14.25 27.21
CA GLY A 378 17.05 -14.06 27.18
C GLY A 378 16.52 -14.07 25.75
N GLU A 379 16.88 -15.14 25.00
CA GLU A 379 16.58 -15.25 23.57
C GLU A 379 16.01 -16.64 23.23
N ILE A 380 14.95 -16.64 22.44
CA ILE A 380 14.42 -17.83 21.75
C ILE A 380 14.94 -17.78 20.30
N GLU A 381 15.53 -18.86 19.84
CA GLU A 381 15.94 -19.05 18.42
C GLU A 381 15.14 -20.22 17.83
N ILE A 382 14.57 -20.00 16.63
CA ILE A 382 14.01 -21.05 15.78
C ILE A 382 14.83 -21.06 14.48
N ALA A 383 15.46 -22.21 14.16
CA ALA A 383 16.33 -22.34 13.01
C ALA A 383 15.71 -23.27 11.95
N THR A 384 15.75 -22.87 10.68
CA THR A 384 15.30 -23.69 9.56
C THR A 384 16.16 -23.49 8.31
N SER A 385 16.25 -24.52 7.46
CA SER A 385 16.89 -24.39 6.14
C SER A 385 15.92 -23.99 5.03
N SER A 386 14.62 -23.91 5.33
CA SER A 386 13.58 -23.46 4.41
C SER A 386 13.28 -21.99 4.58
N GLY A 387 13.49 -21.19 3.52
CA GLY A 387 13.09 -19.78 3.52
C GLY A 387 11.58 -19.61 3.62
N ASN A 388 10.82 -20.48 2.97
CA ASN A 388 9.35 -20.46 3.07
C ASN A 388 8.88 -20.73 4.50
N MET A 389 9.44 -21.72 5.17
CA MET A 389 9.09 -22.02 6.57
C MET A 389 9.44 -20.86 7.51
N ALA A 390 10.61 -20.22 7.31
CA ALA A 390 11.00 -19.04 8.10
C ALA A 390 10.03 -17.88 7.92
N ARG A 391 9.61 -17.60 6.68
CA ARG A 391 8.60 -16.60 6.36
C ARG A 391 7.27 -16.94 7.04
N ASP A 392 6.79 -18.14 6.85
CA ASP A 392 5.50 -18.60 7.33
C ASP A 392 5.41 -18.58 8.87
N ILE A 393 6.49 -18.97 9.58
CA ILE A 393 6.61 -18.81 11.04
C ILE A 393 6.56 -17.34 11.43
N GLY A 394 7.13 -16.43 10.64
CA GLY A 394 7.04 -14.99 10.87
C GLY A 394 5.59 -14.49 10.89
N TYR A 395 4.77 -14.92 9.93
CA TYR A 395 3.34 -14.61 9.91
C TYR A 395 2.57 -15.28 11.06
N LEU A 396 2.93 -16.51 11.42
CA LEU A 396 2.33 -17.21 12.54
C LEU A 396 2.60 -16.48 13.87
N LEU A 397 3.86 -16.11 14.13
CA LEU A 397 4.24 -15.32 15.31
C LEU A 397 3.47 -14.00 15.39
N LEU A 398 3.36 -13.29 14.26
CA LEU A 398 2.63 -12.04 14.20
C LEU A 398 1.13 -12.22 14.45
N LYS A 399 0.53 -13.35 14.04
CA LYS A 399 -0.85 -13.71 14.41
C LYS A 399 -1.04 -13.96 15.91
N LEU A 400 -0.01 -14.44 16.57
CA LEU A 400 0.02 -14.60 18.04
C LEU A 400 0.44 -13.30 18.78
N GLY A 401 0.69 -12.20 18.04
CA GLY A 401 1.13 -10.93 18.60
C GLY A 401 2.54 -10.95 19.17
N ILE A 402 3.39 -11.88 18.70
CA ILE A 402 4.77 -12.07 19.13
C ILE A 402 5.72 -11.46 18.07
N LEU A 403 6.53 -10.50 18.50
CA LEU A 403 7.51 -9.89 17.61
C LEU A 403 8.77 -10.74 17.49
N ALA A 404 9.28 -10.85 16.27
CA ALA A 404 10.49 -11.58 15.95
C ALA A 404 11.38 -10.84 14.97
N SER A 405 12.69 -11.09 15.04
CA SER A 405 13.70 -10.65 14.09
C SER A 405 14.24 -11.84 13.29
N PHE A 406 14.74 -11.56 12.08
CA PHE A 406 15.13 -12.58 11.11
C PHE A 406 16.59 -12.39 10.72
N LYS A 407 17.35 -13.49 10.69
CA LYS A 407 18.72 -13.48 10.17
C LYS A 407 18.91 -14.62 9.18
N LYS A 408 19.54 -14.30 8.07
CA LYS A 408 19.95 -15.25 7.05
C LYS A 408 21.46 -15.46 7.13
N ARG A 409 21.87 -16.71 7.30
CA ARG A 409 23.28 -17.10 7.28
C ARG A 409 23.56 -18.00 6.08
N SER A 410 24.72 -17.84 5.46
CA SER A 410 25.23 -18.71 4.41
C SER A 410 26.62 -19.16 4.83
N THR A 411 26.82 -20.46 5.03
CA THR A 411 28.08 -21.05 5.43
C THR A 411 28.32 -22.28 4.57
N GLY A 412 29.44 -22.35 3.83
CA GLY A 412 29.78 -23.50 2.98
C GLY A 412 28.71 -23.84 1.92
N GLY A 413 28.01 -22.85 1.34
CA GLY A 413 26.95 -23.06 0.36
C GLY A 413 25.57 -23.45 0.94
N PHE A 414 25.47 -23.63 2.25
CA PHE A 414 24.20 -23.90 2.94
C PHE A 414 23.58 -22.61 3.43
N LYS A 415 22.30 -22.39 3.08
CA LYS A 415 21.48 -21.28 3.61
C LYS A 415 20.74 -21.75 4.86
N SER A 416 20.84 -20.98 5.94
CA SER A 416 20.08 -21.17 7.17
C SER A 416 19.36 -19.88 7.50
N PHE A 417 18.09 -20.00 7.87
CA PHE A 417 17.22 -18.90 8.32
C PHE A 417 17.01 -19.05 9.83
N ARG A 418 17.21 -17.98 10.56
CA ARG A 418 17.07 -17.96 12.02
C ARG A 418 16.09 -16.88 12.42
N ILE A 419 15.15 -17.24 13.24
CA ILE A 419 14.12 -16.38 13.80
C ILE A 419 14.39 -16.22 15.28
N PHE A 420 14.48 -14.97 15.74
CA PHE A 420 14.81 -14.66 17.12
C PHE A 420 13.66 -13.90 17.78
N ILE A 421 13.28 -14.36 18.97
CA ILE A 421 12.32 -13.67 19.85
C ILE A 421 13.12 -13.19 21.04
N ARG A 422 13.16 -11.87 21.25
CA ARG A 422 13.97 -11.19 22.28
C ARG A 422 13.12 -10.27 23.12
N GLY A 423 13.57 -10.06 24.34
CA GLY A 423 12.92 -9.21 25.32
C GLY A 423 11.90 -9.98 26.16
N ARG A 424 11.91 -9.66 27.47
CA ARG A 424 11.11 -10.38 28.46
C ARG A 424 9.62 -10.44 28.10
N ALA A 425 9.04 -9.32 27.62
CA ALA A 425 7.63 -9.26 27.28
C ALA A 425 7.25 -10.23 26.12
N GLU A 426 8.10 -10.35 25.12
CA GLU A 426 7.84 -11.24 23.98
C GLU A 426 8.08 -12.72 24.35
N ILE A 427 9.08 -13.00 25.21
CA ILE A 427 9.31 -14.35 25.77
C ILE A 427 8.15 -14.77 26.67
N GLU A 428 7.62 -13.85 27.49
CA GLU A 428 6.46 -14.11 28.34
C GLU A 428 5.21 -14.42 27.53
N LYS A 429 4.95 -13.64 26.46
CA LYS A 429 3.88 -13.94 25.50
C LYS A 429 4.07 -15.31 24.87
N PHE A 430 5.26 -15.60 24.36
CA PHE A 430 5.54 -16.91 23.75
C PHE A 430 5.32 -18.05 24.74
N TYR A 431 5.80 -17.90 26.00
CA TYR A 431 5.58 -18.89 27.05
C TYR A 431 4.09 -19.07 27.36
N ARG A 432 3.35 -17.98 27.53
CA ARG A 432 1.91 -18.02 27.85
C ARG A 432 1.09 -18.69 26.76
N GLU A 433 1.34 -18.37 25.49
CA GLU A 433 0.57 -18.86 24.35
C GLU A 433 1.00 -20.28 23.92
N CYS A 434 2.32 -20.56 23.93
CA CYS A 434 2.91 -21.74 23.30
C CYS A 434 3.44 -22.78 24.32
N CYS A 435 3.16 -22.64 25.62
CA CYS A 435 3.72 -23.57 26.61
C CYS A 435 3.31 -25.04 26.35
N LEU A 436 4.31 -25.91 26.30
CA LEU A 436 4.16 -27.36 26.27
C LEU A 436 4.75 -27.92 27.59
N PRO A 437 3.90 -28.24 28.58
CA PRO A 437 4.33 -28.72 29.88
C PRO A 437 5.19 -30.00 29.78
N GLY A 438 6.12 -30.17 30.69
CA GLY A 438 6.96 -31.40 30.78
C GLY A 438 8.20 -31.37 29.86
N THR A 439 8.40 -30.32 29.04
CA THR A 439 9.59 -30.24 28.18
C THR A 439 10.68 -29.39 28.81
N VAL A 440 11.94 -29.76 28.61
CA VAL A 440 13.12 -29.09 29.19
C VAL A 440 13.23 -27.64 28.75
N LYS A 441 12.91 -27.36 27.48
CA LYS A 441 13.01 -25.97 26.94
C LYS A 441 12.03 -25.01 27.64
N PHE A 442 10.81 -25.41 27.86
CA PHE A 442 9.82 -24.60 28.57
C PHE A 442 10.06 -24.51 30.08
N ALA A 443 10.63 -25.56 30.69
CA ALA A 443 11.06 -25.50 32.08
C ALA A 443 12.19 -24.45 32.31
N LYS A 444 13.19 -24.40 31.40
CA LYS A 444 14.23 -23.37 31.39
C LYS A 444 13.65 -21.96 31.21
N MET A 445 12.68 -21.82 30.33
CA MET A 445 12.01 -20.55 30.05
C MET A 445 11.22 -20.06 31.27
N LYS A 446 10.52 -20.96 31.97
CA LYS A 446 9.82 -20.67 33.22
C LYS A 446 10.79 -20.14 34.27
N ALA A 447 11.89 -20.83 34.52
CA ALA A 447 12.94 -20.41 35.49
C ALA A 447 13.52 -19.04 35.14
N TYR A 448 13.74 -18.75 33.84
CA TYR A 448 14.19 -17.43 33.39
C TYR A 448 13.13 -16.34 33.68
N LEU A 449 11.87 -16.59 33.42
CA LEU A 449 10.78 -15.64 33.71
C LEU A 449 10.64 -15.39 35.24
N GLU A 450 10.86 -16.40 36.08
CA GLU A 450 10.84 -16.28 37.53
C GLU A 450 12.07 -15.53 38.10
N SER A 451 13.20 -15.53 37.38
CA SER A 451 14.45 -14.87 37.82
C SER A 451 14.41 -13.35 37.89
N GLY A 452 13.38 -12.72 37.32
CA GLY A 452 13.25 -11.25 37.31
C GLY A 452 14.19 -10.52 36.35
N LYS A 453 15.09 -11.17 35.63
CA LYS A 453 16.00 -10.56 34.64
C LYS A 453 15.22 -9.80 33.57
N GLN A 454 15.62 -8.59 33.23
CA GLN A 454 15.06 -7.75 32.20
C GLN A 454 16.11 -7.42 31.14
N PRO A 455 16.33 -8.25 30.13
CA PRO A 455 17.22 -7.92 29.04
C PRO A 455 16.69 -6.73 28.24
N TYR A 456 17.56 -5.83 27.87
CA TYR A 456 17.23 -4.68 27.02
C TYR A 456 16.88 -5.17 25.61
N ASN A 457 15.73 -4.74 25.13
CA ASN A 457 15.34 -4.98 23.74
C ASN A 457 15.82 -3.80 22.88
N SER A 458 16.89 -3.98 22.13
CA SER A 458 17.56 -2.92 21.38
C SER A 458 16.92 -2.58 20.04
N TRP A 459 15.87 -3.27 19.62
CA TRP A 459 15.26 -3.07 18.30
C TRP A 459 13.78 -2.66 18.35
N ASP A 460 13.04 -2.98 19.42
CA ASP A 460 11.66 -2.50 19.62
C ASP A 460 11.70 -1.16 20.37
N VAL A 461 12.10 -0.12 19.66
CA VAL A 461 12.33 1.22 20.21
C VAL A 461 11.48 2.27 19.51
N VAL A 462 11.25 3.39 20.18
CA VAL A 462 10.63 4.59 19.64
C VAL A 462 11.74 5.62 19.44
N PRO A 463 12.27 5.80 18.25
CA PRO A 463 13.27 6.83 17.97
C PRO A 463 12.61 8.21 18.01
N MET A 464 13.27 9.15 18.70
CA MET A 464 12.80 10.53 18.81
C MET A 464 13.98 11.47 18.64
N SER A 465 13.74 12.61 17.97
CA SER A 465 14.76 13.65 17.87
C SER A 465 15.01 14.30 19.23
N LYS A 466 16.21 14.84 19.41
CA LYS A 466 16.58 15.57 20.64
C LYS A 466 15.62 16.72 20.92
N ASP A 467 15.26 17.45 19.89
CA ASP A 467 14.36 18.62 19.98
C ASP A 467 12.96 18.19 20.42
N PHE A 468 12.48 17.07 19.93
CA PHE A 468 11.17 16.54 20.31
C PHE A 468 11.15 16.12 21.80
N VAL A 469 12.20 15.43 22.29
CA VAL A 469 12.32 15.06 23.71
C VAL A 469 12.47 16.28 24.60
N ASN A 470 13.27 17.28 24.18
CA ASN A 470 13.38 18.57 24.87
C ASN A 470 12.01 19.28 24.96
N GLY A 471 11.25 19.30 23.88
CA GLY A 471 9.90 19.86 23.87
C GLY A 471 8.93 19.16 24.84
N ILE A 472 9.07 17.84 25.04
CA ILE A 472 8.31 17.12 26.07
C ILE A 472 8.76 17.53 27.49
N TYR A 473 10.06 17.64 27.70
CA TYR A 473 10.65 18.03 28.98
C TYR A 473 10.26 19.45 29.38
N ASP A 474 10.35 20.40 28.46
CA ASP A 474 9.97 21.81 28.67
C ASP A 474 8.49 21.99 28.95
N PHE A 475 7.63 21.29 28.19
CA PHE A 475 6.18 21.30 28.40
C PHE A 475 5.80 20.82 29.81
N SER A 476 6.53 19.88 30.37
CA SER A 476 6.25 19.33 31.69
C SER A 476 6.71 20.21 32.86
N GLY A 477 7.25 21.42 32.57
CA GLY A 477 7.77 22.37 33.59
C GLY A 477 9.12 21.95 34.15
N LYS A 478 9.88 21.10 33.45
CA LYS A 478 11.24 20.63 33.81
C LYS A 478 11.43 19.99 35.22
N PRO A 479 10.44 19.25 35.77
CA PRO A 479 10.62 18.62 37.08
C PRO A 479 11.44 17.34 36.96
N TYR A 480 12.75 17.41 36.90
CA TYR A 480 13.64 16.23 36.82
C TYR A 480 13.30 15.18 37.89
N ALA A 481 12.98 15.63 39.10
CA ALA A 481 12.56 14.74 40.21
C ALA A 481 11.31 13.88 39.85
N LYS A 482 10.37 14.41 39.05
CA LYS A 482 9.17 13.70 38.59
C LYS A 482 9.55 12.56 37.66
N TRP A 483 10.46 12.82 36.71
CA TRP A 483 10.94 11.83 35.77
C TRP A 483 11.76 10.75 36.45
N LYS A 484 12.68 11.14 37.33
CA LYS A 484 13.50 10.20 38.10
C LYS A 484 12.66 9.31 39.04
N LYS A 485 11.62 9.86 39.69
CA LYS A 485 10.68 9.08 40.53
C LYS A 485 9.92 8.03 39.67
N ALA A 486 9.67 8.31 38.41
CA ALA A 486 9.06 7.36 37.46
C ALA A 486 10.07 6.36 36.88
N GLY A 487 11.35 6.46 37.24
CA GLY A 487 12.43 5.63 36.68
C GLY A 487 12.83 5.99 35.25
N ILE A 488 12.64 7.26 34.87
CA ILE A 488 12.98 7.78 33.53
C ILE A 488 14.17 8.73 33.67
N GLU A 489 15.32 8.30 33.16
CA GLU A 489 16.53 9.15 33.07
C GLU A 489 16.41 10.00 31.78
N ILE A 490 15.58 11.05 31.82
CA ILE A 490 15.19 11.83 30.64
C ILE A 490 16.38 12.44 29.89
N HIS A 491 17.47 12.74 30.59
CA HIS A 491 18.68 13.32 29.99
C HIS A 491 19.39 12.37 29.00
N ASN A 492 19.32 11.05 29.20
CA ASN A 492 19.86 10.09 28.26
C ASN A 492 19.15 10.19 26.89
N TYR A 493 17.84 10.35 26.92
CA TYR A 493 17.02 10.48 25.69
C TYR A 493 17.18 11.85 25.03
N ILE A 494 17.37 12.91 25.82
CA ILE A 494 17.79 14.23 25.33
C ILE A 494 19.18 14.14 24.66
N ALA A 495 20.09 13.30 25.18
CA ALA A 495 21.38 13.05 24.56
C ALA A 495 21.29 12.26 23.23
N GLY A 496 20.16 11.63 22.94
CA GLY A 496 19.88 10.93 21.69
C GLY A 496 19.86 9.42 21.81
N GLU A 497 19.71 8.86 23.01
CA GLU A 497 19.46 7.43 23.18
C GLU A 497 18.05 7.07 22.71
N ASN A 498 17.90 5.93 22.07
CA ASN A 498 16.60 5.40 21.67
C ASN A 498 15.82 4.87 22.87
N MET A 499 14.54 5.18 22.93
CA MET A 499 13.66 4.77 24.02
C MET A 499 12.92 3.47 23.68
N GLY A 500 13.02 2.45 24.54
CA GLY A 500 12.20 1.24 24.40
C GLY A 500 10.70 1.52 24.57
N VAL A 501 9.83 0.79 23.88
CA VAL A 501 8.37 1.00 23.89
C VAL A 501 7.78 1.01 25.32
N GLY A 502 8.25 0.12 26.20
CA GLY A 502 7.80 0.12 27.60
C GLY A 502 8.14 1.40 28.37
N MET A 503 9.32 1.97 28.12
CA MET A 503 9.75 3.24 28.71
C MET A 503 9.00 4.42 28.10
N PHE A 504 8.75 4.38 26.78
CA PHE A 504 7.94 5.39 26.10
C PHE A 504 6.50 5.45 26.63
N ARG A 505 5.89 4.29 26.96
CA ARG A 505 4.58 4.26 27.62
C ARG A 505 4.60 4.95 28.98
N LYS A 506 5.63 4.70 29.79
CA LYS A 506 5.81 5.42 31.07
C LYS A 506 6.01 6.92 30.87
N LEU A 507 6.82 7.31 29.87
CA LEU A 507 7.00 8.71 29.50
C LEU A 507 5.68 9.37 29.10
N ALA A 508 4.88 8.70 28.29
CA ALA A 508 3.57 9.20 27.85
C ALA A 508 2.60 9.41 29.04
N GLU A 509 2.61 8.52 30.02
CA GLU A 509 1.83 8.67 31.26
C GLU A 509 2.28 9.85 32.10
N VAL A 510 3.61 9.97 32.32
CA VAL A 510 4.20 11.01 33.20
C VAL A 510 4.12 12.40 32.57
N SER A 511 4.22 12.50 31.23
CA SER A 511 4.19 13.77 30.49
C SER A 511 2.87 14.52 30.63
N GLY A 512 1.76 13.80 30.78
CA GLY A 512 0.40 14.35 30.77
C GLY A 512 -0.15 14.77 29.39
N ARG A 513 0.63 14.59 28.30
CA ARG A 513 0.19 14.90 26.93
C ARG A 513 -0.75 13.81 26.39
N LYS A 514 -1.95 14.20 25.97
CA LYS A 514 -2.96 13.27 25.42
C LYS A 514 -2.47 12.59 24.14
N GLU A 515 -1.78 13.31 23.26
CA GLU A 515 -1.22 12.82 22.00
C GLU A 515 -0.21 11.69 22.21
N LEU A 516 0.73 11.88 23.16
CA LEU A 516 1.70 10.86 23.52
C LEU A 516 1.04 9.60 24.08
N ARG A 517 0.02 9.77 24.92
CA ARG A 517 -0.74 8.63 25.46
C ARG A 517 -1.49 7.90 24.36
N HIS A 518 -2.15 8.65 23.46
CA HIS A 518 -2.84 8.05 22.32
C HIS A 518 -1.88 7.24 21.44
N TYR A 519 -0.74 7.82 21.10
CA TYR A 519 0.29 7.14 20.29
C TYR A 519 0.84 5.89 21.00
N ALA A 520 1.21 6.00 22.28
CA ALA A 520 1.81 4.93 23.08
C ALA A 520 0.89 3.71 23.27
N PHE A 521 -0.39 3.92 23.46
CA PHE A 521 -1.36 2.85 23.80
C PHE A 521 -2.22 2.40 22.64
N ASN A 522 -2.49 3.24 21.65
CA ASN A 522 -3.29 2.88 20.49
C ASN A 522 -2.42 2.54 19.27
N HIS A 523 -1.58 3.47 18.81
CA HIS A 523 -0.74 3.24 17.62
C HIS A 523 0.29 2.12 17.84
N LEU A 524 1.12 2.22 18.87
CA LEU A 524 2.14 1.21 19.15
C LEU A 524 1.58 -0.15 19.61
N SER A 525 0.27 -0.27 19.79
CA SER A 525 -0.37 -1.59 19.93
C SER A 525 -0.48 -2.34 18.62
N SER A 526 -0.62 -1.62 17.50
CA SER A 526 -0.82 -2.17 16.15
C SER A 526 0.46 -2.21 15.31
N VAL A 527 1.42 -1.30 15.59
CA VAL A 527 2.64 -1.15 14.82
C VAL A 527 3.89 -1.11 15.68
N PHE A 528 5.05 -1.38 15.09
CA PHE A 528 6.36 -1.12 15.67
C PHE A 528 7.26 -0.41 14.65
N ILE A 529 8.33 0.21 15.13
CA ILE A 529 9.21 1.04 14.33
C ILE A 529 10.51 0.28 14.08
N ASP A 530 10.95 0.21 12.81
CA ASP A 530 12.09 -0.59 12.39
C ASP A 530 13.10 0.23 11.58
N GLU A 531 14.36 0.20 11.95
CA GLU A 531 15.44 0.97 11.35
C GLU A 531 15.93 0.35 10.04
N ILE A 532 16.10 1.14 8.98
CA ILE A 532 16.74 0.71 7.73
C ILE A 532 18.25 0.59 7.95
N THR A 533 18.78 -0.61 7.82
CA THR A 533 20.22 -0.88 7.95
C THR A 533 20.94 -0.88 6.62
N ARG A 534 20.22 -1.13 5.51
CA ARG A 534 20.78 -1.19 4.15
C ARG A 534 19.75 -0.79 3.12
N ALA A 535 20.15 0.07 2.19
CA ALA A 535 19.37 0.48 1.02
C ALA A 535 20.24 0.32 -0.23
N GLU A 536 19.76 -0.40 -1.25
CA GLU A 536 20.51 -0.74 -2.47
C GLU A 536 19.60 -0.69 -3.68
N ILE A 537 20.12 -0.17 -4.79
CA ILE A 537 19.48 -0.31 -6.10
C ILE A 537 19.97 -1.64 -6.70
N ILE A 538 19.03 -2.48 -7.09
CA ILE A 538 19.29 -3.79 -7.69
C ILE A 538 18.66 -3.89 -9.09
N LYS A 539 19.27 -4.65 -9.99
CA LYS A 539 18.71 -4.94 -11.31
C LYS A 539 17.52 -5.91 -11.14
N ASN A 540 16.41 -5.62 -11.81
CA ASN A 540 15.26 -6.52 -11.88
C ASN A 540 15.47 -7.54 -13.01
N SER A 541 15.93 -8.74 -12.68
CA SER A 541 16.21 -9.80 -13.65
C SER A 541 14.95 -10.30 -14.40
N SER A 542 13.75 -10.10 -13.86
CA SER A 542 12.51 -10.47 -14.51
C SER A 542 11.99 -9.40 -15.47
N GLY A 543 12.47 -8.16 -15.36
CA GLY A 543 11.94 -7.00 -16.06
C GLY A 543 10.47 -6.68 -15.71
N ARG A 544 9.78 -7.51 -14.92
CA ARG A 544 8.35 -7.38 -14.57
C ARG A 544 8.17 -6.99 -13.12
N VAL A 545 7.15 -6.17 -12.89
CA VAL A 545 6.71 -5.70 -11.57
C VAL A 545 5.21 -5.80 -11.47
N TYR A 546 4.68 -5.86 -10.24
CA TYR A 546 3.28 -6.16 -9.99
C TYR A 546 2.74 -5.27 -8.87
N ASP A 547 1.42 -5.09 -8.85
CA ASP A 547 0.72 -4.40 -7.76
C ASP A 547 -0.69 -4.98 -7.53
N ILE A 548 -1.27 -4.68 -6.36
CA ILE A 548 -2.66 -4.99 -6.00
C ILE A 548 -3.30 -3.68 -5.56
N GLU A 549 -4.41 -3.30 -6.17
CA GLU A 549 -5.21 -2.17 -5.73
C GLU A 549 -6.11 -2.59 -4.56
N VAL A 550 -5.93 -1.94 -3.41
CA VAL A 550 -6.65 -2.23 -2.16
C VAL A 550 -7.59 -1.08 -1.83
N GLU A 551 -8.87 -1.42 -1.61
CA GLU A 551 -9.90 -0.45 -1.21
C GLU A 551 -9.60 0.17 0.16
N ASP A 552 -9.96 1.42 0.36
CA ASP A 552 -9.97 2.15 1.64
C ASP A 552 -8.60 2.30 2.33
N ALA A 553 -7.83 1.23 2.48
CA ALA A 553 -6.54 1.28 3.15
C ALA A 553 -5.42 1.79 2.25
N HIS A 554 -5.53 1.62 0.93
CA HIS A 554 -4.48 1.93 -0.05
C HIS A 554 -3.11 1.34 0.29
N ASN A 555 -3.10 0.23 1.03
CA ASN A 555 -1.91 -0.53 1.39
C ASN A 555 -2.27 -1.98 1.72
N PHE A 556 -1.26 -2.84 1.74
CA PHE A 556 -1.42 -4.25 2.09
C PHE A 556 -0.22 -4.77 2.89
N ILE A 557 -0.42 -5.89 3.59
CA ILE A 557 0.64 -6.59 4.33
C ILE A 557 1.22 -7.70 3.46
N GLY A 558 2.54 -7.65 3.27
CA GLY A 558 3.28 -8.61 2.45
C GLY A 558 4.75 -8.70 2.86
N GLY A 559 5.57 -9.35 2.02
CA GLY A 559 7.02 -9.49 2.19
C GLY A 559 7.46 -10.85 2.75
N GLU A 560 8.76 -11.15 2.62
CA GLU A 560 9.39 -12.35 3.21
C GLU A 560 9.35 -12.33 4.75
N ALA A 561 9.19 -11.16 5.34
CA ALA A 561 8.75 -10.93 6.70
C ALA A 561 7.69 -9.82 6.65
N PRO A 562 6.61 -9.90 7.44
CA PRO A 562 5.45 -9.03 7.30
C PRO A 562 5.78 -7.53 7.38
N ALA A 563 5.31 -6.75 6.37
CA ALA A 563 5.55 -5.32 6.24
C ALA A 563 4.40 -4.64 5.46
N PHE A 564 4.27 -3.31 5.54
CA PHE A 564 3.28 -2.54 4.79
C PHE A 564 3.79 -2.04 3.45
N TYR A 565 2.93 -2.05 2.41
CA TYR A 565 3.14 -1.55 1.06
C TYR A 565 1.98 -0.65 0.64
N SER A 566 2.21 0.55 0.02
CA SER A 566 1.15 1.57 -0.22
C SER A 566 0.90 1.98 -1.69
N ASN A 567 -0.27 2.63 -1.99
CA ASN A 567 -0.77 3.12 -3.30
C ASN A 567 -1.22 4.60 -3.31
N THR A 568 -1.51 5.29 -4.46
CA THR A 568 -1.73 6.78 -4.53
C THR A 568 -2.82 7.29 -5.50
N VAL A 569 -3.34 8.55 -5.25
CA VAL A 569 -4.34 9.32 -6.03
C VAL A 569 -3.95 10.81 -6.14
N VAL A 570 -4.20 11.53 -7.27
CA VAL A 570 -3.72 12.93 -7.51
C VAL A 570 -4.74 13.96 -8.03
N LEU A 571 -5.81 13.61 -8.78
CA LEU A 571 -6.61 14.57 -9.56
C LEU A 571 -7.73 15.34 -8.83
N HIS A 572 -8.11 14.98 -7.63
CA HIS A 572 -9.26 15.56 -6.93
C HIS A 572 -9.05 16.96 -6.36
N GLN A 573 -7.82 17.48 -6.34
CA GLN A 573 -7.48 18.74 -5.65
C GLN A 573 -7.99 19.99 -6.37
N LEU A 574 -8.00 20.02 -7.72
CA LEU A 574 -8.47 21.17 -8.47
C LEU A 574 -9.96 21.44 -8.31
N ALA A 575 -10.77 20.39 -8.17
CA ALA A 575 -12.20 20.52 -7.93
C ALA A 575 -12.52 21.08 -6.54
N LYS A 576 -11.65 20.86 -5.55
CA LYS A 576 -11.83 21.30 -4.15
C LYS A 576 -11.80 22.82 -4.01
N TRP A 577 -10.86 23.49 -4.71
CA TRP A 577 -10.43 24.83 -4.37
C TRP A 577 -10.78 25.88 -5.40
N SER A 578 -11.39 25.54 -6.55
CA SER A 578 -11.74 26.51 -7.58
C SER A 578 -12.77 27.52 -7.08
N ASP A 579 -12.52 28.81 -7.42
CA ASP A 579 -13.40 29.95 -7.10
C ASP A 579 -14.66 30.02 -8.00
N ALA A 580 -15.18 28.88 -8.41
CA ALA A 580 -16.42 28.78 -9.18
C ALA A 580 -17.64 28.62 -8.26
N ASP A 581 -18.80 29.17 -8.69
CA ASP A 581 -20.06 28.99 -7.95
C ASP A 581 -20.54 27.51 -8.05
N ILE A 582 -20.34 26.91 -9.23
CA ILE A 582 -20.71 25.52 -9.54
C ILE A 582 -19.51 24.79 -10.15
N VAL A 583 -19.27 23.59 -9.69
CA VAL A 583 -18.31 22.67 -10.29
C VAL A 583 -19.07 21.56 -11.02
N VAL A 584 -18.78 21.34 -12.29
CA VAL A 584 -19.28 20.19 -13.05
C VAL A 584 -18.13 19.22 -13.29
N TYR A 585 -18.12 18.13 -12.55
CA TYR A 585 -17.11 17.10 -12.69
C TYR A 585 -17.63 15.97 -13.60
N VAL A 586 -16.96 15.76 -14.74
CA VAL A 586 -17.30 14.74 -15.72
C VAL A 586 -16.25 13.64 -15.68
N GLY A 587 -16.57 12.52 -15.04
CA GLY A 587 -15.78 11.29 -15.13
C GLY A 587 -16.13 10.57 -16.44
N CYS A 588 -15.30 10.72 -17.47
CA CYS A 588 -15.52 10.16 -18.80
C CYS A 588 -14.67 8.91 -19.01
N GLY A 589 -15.27 7.74 -18.88
CA GLY A 589 -14.58 6.47 -19.02
C GLY A 589 -13.60 6.14 -17.90
N GLU A 590 -13.71 6.83 -16.78
CA GLU A 590 -12.86 6.65 -15.61
C GLU A 590 -13.22 5.38 -14.82
N ARG A 591 -12.38 5.01 -13.89
CA ARG A 591 -12.58 3.81 -13.07
C ARG A 591 -13.72 4.03 -12.08
N GLY A 592 -14.52 2.99 -11.86
CA GLY A 592 -15.64 3.08 -10.90
C GLY A 592 -15.21 3.46 -9.48
N ASN A 593 -14.01 3.05 -9.05
CA ASN A 593 -13.44 3.41 -7.76
C ASN A 593 -13.10 4.91 -7.66
N GLU A 594 -12.48 5.51 -8.68
CA GLU A 594 -12.17 6.94 -8.70
C GLU A 594 -13.44 7.78 -8.60
N MET A 595 -14.52 7.33 -9.25
CA MET A 595 -15.83 7.94 -9.09
C MET A 595 -16.44 7.73 -7.70
N THR A 596 -16.20 6.57 -7.09
CA THR A 596 -16.64 6.30 -5.71
C THR A 596 -15.86 7.17 -4.73
N ASP A 597 -14.54 7.35 -4.94
CA ASP A 597 -13.72 8.21 -4.08
C ASP A 597 -14.22 9.66 -4.13
N VAL A 598 -14.56 10.19 -5.32
CA VAL A 598 -15.22 11.50 -5.45
C VAL A 598 -16.54 11.56 -4.68
N LEU A 599 -17.38 10.52 -4.79
CA LEU A 599 -18.66 10.44 -4.10
C LEU A 599 -18.52 10.35 -2.57
N THR A 600 -17.44 9.78 -2.08
CA THR A 600 -17.20 9.64 -0.62
C THR A 600 -16.45 10.83 -0.04
N GLU A 601 -15.47 11.38 -0.77
CA GLU A 601 -14.65 12.50 -0.30
C GLU A 601 -15.37 13.86 -0.39
N PHE A 602 -16.11 14.15 -1.48
CA PHE A 602 -16.74 15.46 -1.67
C PHE A 602 -17.80 15.85 -0.62
N PRO A 603 -18.57 14.91 -0.03
CA PRO A 603 -19.43 15.23 1.12
C PRO A 603 -18.68 15.59 2.41
N GLU A 604 -17.45 15.05 2.58
CA GLU A 604 -16.62 15.31 3.78
C GLU A 604 -15.81 16.61 3.66
N LEU A 605 -15.56 17.07 2.42
CA LEU A 605 -14.83 18.29 2.15
C LEU A 605 -15.75 19.51 2.26
N LEU A 606 -15.29 20.49 3.02
CA LEU A 606 -15.99 21.76 3.16
C LEU A 606 -15.53 22.77 2.10
N ASP A 607 -16.48 23.43 1.48
CA ASP A 607 -16.22 24.57 0.60
C ASP A 607 -15.68 25.75 1.42
N PRO A 608 -14.51 26.32 1.09
CA PRO A 608 -13.88 27.40 1.86
C PRO A 608 -14.75 28.67 1.97
N LYS A 609 -15.63 28.90 0.99
CA LYS A 609 -16.49 30.09 0.95
C LYS A 609 -17.74 29.96 1.81
N SER A 610 -18.41 28.83 1.71
CA SER A 610 -19.72 28.61 2.34
C SER A 610 -19.67 27.82 3.65
N GLY A 611 -18.57 27.09 3.91
CA GLY A 611 -18.45 26.15 5.02
C GLY A 611 -19.37 24.92 4.91
N ARG A 612 -20.00 24.71 3.74
CA ARG A 612 -20.88 23.57 3.46
C ARG A 612 -20.14 22.48 2.70
N PRO A 613 -20.67 21.24 2.66
CA PRO A 613 -20.08 20.19 1.86
C PRO A 613 -19.88 20.60 0.39
N LEU A 614 -18.71 20.30 -0.17
CA LEU A 614 -18.37 20.63 -1.55
C LEU A 614 -19.36 20.03 -2.56
N LEU A 615 -19.96 18.89 -2.22
CA LEU A 615 -20.95 18.22 -3.05
C LEU A 615 -22.21 19.08 -3.28
N GLU A 616 -22.56 20.01 -2.38
CA GLU A 616 -23.73 20.90 -2.54
C GLU A 616 -23.60 21.86 -3.74
N ARG A 617 -22.35 22.18 -4.16
CA ARG A 617 -22.10 23.00 -5.35
C ARG A 617 -21.51 22.22 -6.52
N THR A 618 -21.55 20.87 -6.44
CA THR A 618 -20.95 20.00 -7.45
C THR A 618 -22.02 19.20 -8.21
N VAL A 619 -21.95 19.23 -9.54
CA VAL A 619 -22.66 18.29 -10.41
C VAL A 619 -21.69 17.21 -10.84
N LEU A 620 -21.97 15.96 -10.48
CA LEU A 620 -21.13 14.81 -10.82
C LEU A 620 -21.77 13.99 -11.95
N ILE A 621 -21.05 13.85 -13.07
CA ILE A 621 -21.42 12.97 -14.18
C ILE A 621 -20.45 11.79 -14.18
N ALA A 622 -20.91 10.64 -13.71
CA ALA A 622 -20.11 9.45 -13.57
C ALA A 622 -20.34 8.49 -14.75
N ASN A 623 -19.51 8.56 -15.78
CA ASN A 623 -19.43 7.52 -16.80
C ASN A 623 -18.20 6.65 -16.53
N THR A 624 -18.43 5.43 -16.03
CA THR A 624 -17.35 4.50 -15.72
C THR A 624 -16.91 3.72 -16.95
N SER A 625 -15.69 3.20 -16.94
CA SER A 625 -15.04 2.49 -18.05
C SER A 625 -15.79 1.23 -18.52
N ASN A 626 -16.73 0.70 -17.72
CA ASN A 626 -17.57 -0.46 -18.04
C ASN A 626 -18.92 -0.09 -18.68
N MET A 627 -19.24 1.21 -18.78
CA MET A 627 -20.47 1.67 -19.42
C MET A 627 -20.35 1.65 -20.96
N PRO A 628 -21.48 1.64 -21.70
CA PRO A 628 -21.49 1.64 -23.16
C PRO A 628 -20.73 2.82 -23.76
N VAL A 629 -20.04 2.60 -24.88
CA VAL A 629 -19.20 3.60 -25.56
C VAL A 629 -19.99 4.87 -25.93
N ALA A 630 -21.22 4.72 -26.44
CA ALA A 630 -22.10 5.85 -26.76
C ALA A 630 -22.43 6.71 -25.51
N ALA A 631 -22.61 6.10 -24.34
CA ALA A 631 -22.80 6.83 -23.10
C ALA A 631 -21.53 7.60 -22.68
N ARG A 632 -20.34 7.05 -22.98
CA ARG A 632 -19.05 7.71 -22.75
C ARG A 632 -18.92 8.96 -23.62
N GLU A 633 -19.23 8.87 -24.88
CA GLU A 633 -19.25 10.03 -25.78
C GLU A 633 -20.25 11.08 -25.32
N ALA A 634 -21.47 10.68 -24.97
CA ALA A 634 -22.53 11.59 -24.53
C ALA A 634 -22.22 12.31 -23.21
N SER A 635 -21.41 11.73 -22.33
CA SER A 635 -21.14 12.29 -20.98
C SER A 635 -20.50 13.68 -21.03
N ILE A 636 -19.59 13.92 -21.95
CA ILE A 636 -18.91 15.21 -22.15
C ILE A 636 -19.92 16.29 -22.57
N TYR A 637 -20.79 15.97 -23.53
CA TYR A 637 -21.82 16.93 -23.98
C TYR A 637 -22.88 17.20 -22.93
N THR A 638 -23.23 16.18 -22.14
CA THR A 638 -24.14 16.33 -21.00
C THR A 638 -23.56 17.29 -19.98
N GLY A 639 -22.28 17.12 -19.63
CA GLY A 639 -21.58 17.99 -18.65
C GLY A 639 -21.52 19.44 -19.09
N ILE A 640 -21.07 19.70 -20.30
CA ILE A 640 -20.96 21.08 -20.80
C ILE A 640 -22.33 21.74 -20.97
N THR A 641 -23.38 20.98 -21.34
CA THR A 641 -24.74 21.50 -21.46
C THR A 641 -25.33 21.92 -20.11
N ILE A 642 -25.10 21.13 -19.06
CA ILE A 642 -25.47 21.48 -17.68
C ILE A 642 -24.72 22.72 -17.22
N ALA A 643 -23.41 22.80 -17.51
CA ALA A 643 -22.61 23.98 -17.20
C ALA A 643 -23.14 25.25 -17.87
N GLU A 644 -23.51 25.16 -19.14
CA GLU A 644 -24.11 26.29 -19.86
C GLU A 644 -25.47 26.73 -19.28
N TYR A 645 -26.24 25.79 -18.73
CA TYR A 645 -27.48 26.13 -18.01
C TYR A 645 -27.19 27.04 -16.81
N PHE A 646 -26.24 26.70 -15.94
CA PHE A 646 -25.88 27.51 -14.78
C PHE A 646 -25.23 28.82 -15.20
N ARG A 647 -24.35 28.81 -16.22
CA ARG A 647 -23.81 30.05 -16.81
C ARG A 647 -24.92 31.01 -17.22
N ASN A 648 -25.95 30.52 -17.87
CA ASN A 648 -27.07 31.36 -18.33
C ASN A 648 -27.95 31.89 -17.17
N GLN A 649 -27.80 31.31 -15.94
CA GLN A 649 -28.37 31.86 -14.72
C GLN A 649 -27.49 32.99 -14.12
N GLY A 650 -26.32 33.24 -14.67
CA GLY A 650 -25.39 34.29 -14.18
C GLY A 650 -24.33 33.75 -13.19
N MET A 651 -24.07 32.40 -13.19
CA MET A 651 -23.09 31.78 -12.32
C MET A 651 -21.77 31.53 -13.04
N ASP A 652 -20.69 31.53 -12.28
CA ASP A 652 -19.37 31.08 -12.72
C ASP A 652 -19.25 29.57 -12.54
N VAL A 653 -19.04 28.84 -13.65
CA VAL A 653 -19.02 27.37 -13.67
C VAL A 653 -17.63 26.87 -14.08
N ALA A 654 -17.07 25.93 -13.32
CA ALA A 654 -15.86 25.20 -13.70
C ALA A 654 -16.24 23.77 -14.13
N VAL A 655 -15.88 23.41 -15.36
CA VAL A 655 -16.05 22.05 -15.90
C VAL A 655 -14.71 21.32 -15.83
N MET A 656 -14.66 20.24 -15.10
CA MET A 656 -13.51 19.34 -15.00
C MET A 656 -13.83 18.05 -15.76
N ALA A 657 -13.15 17.81 -16.90
CA ALA A 657 -13.37 16.61 -17.71
C ALA A 657 -12.23 15.61 -17.53
N ASP A 658 -12.53 14.49 -16.90
CA ASP A 658 -11.55 13.45 -16.56
C ASP A 658 -12.00 12.10 -17.16
N SER A 659 -11.40 11.58 -18.25
CA SER A 659 -10.38 12.25 -19.07
C SER A 659 -10.89 12.39 -20.52
N THR A 660 -10.47 13.44 -21.20
CA THR A 660 -10.80 13.65 -22.61
C THR A 660 -10.14 12.63 -23.54
N SER A 661 -9.04 11.98 -23.14
CA SER A 661 -8.44 10.84 -23.85
C SER A 661 -9.40 9.66 -23.95
N ARG A 662 -10.16 9.38 -22.89
CA ARG A 662 -11.16 8.31 -22.88
C ARG A 662 -12.37 8.64 -23.76
N TRP A 663 -12.71 9.90 -23.85
CA TRP A 663 -13.69 10.39 -24.80
C TRP A 663 -13.22 10.19 -26.24
N ALA A 664 -11.97 10.55 -26.56
CA ALA A 664 -11.37 10.31 -27.86
C ALA A 664 -11.32 8.80 -28.22
N GLU A 665 -10.98 7.94 -27.27
CA GLU A 665 -11.06 6.48 -27.43
C GLU A 665 -12.49 6.03 -27.77
N ALA A 666 -13.51 6.62 -27.16
CA ALA A 666 -14.90 6.32 -27.49
C ALA A 666 -15.25 6.73 -28.93
N LEU A 667 -14.79 7.91 -29.39
CA LEU A 667 -14.95 8.36 -30.76
C LEU A 667 -14.27 7.39 -31.76
N ARG A 668 -13.06 6.92 -31.44
CA ARG A 668 -12.33 5.93 -32.25
C ARG A 668 -13.08 4.60 -32.35
N GLU A 669 -13.60 4.11 -31.22
CA GLU A 669 -14.36 2.85 -31.19
C GLU A 669 -15.69 2.96 -31.97
N MET A 670 -16.39 4.08 -31.86
CA MET A 670 -17.62 4.32 -32.59
C MET A 670 -17.38 4.44 -34.11
N SER A 671 -16.36 5.22 -34.49
CA SER A 671 -15.98 5.37 -35.91
C SER A 671 -15.60 4.01 -36.55
N GLY A 672 -14.84 3.17 -35.81
CA GLY A 672 -14.52 1.82 -36.25
C GLY A 672 -15.73 0.89 -36.42
N ARG A 673 -16.75 1.02 -35.55
CA ARG A 673 -18.00 0.25 -35.67
C ARG A 673 -18.90 0.73 -36.79
N LEU A 674 -18.79 2.01 -37.15
CA LEU A 674 -19.50 2.61 -38.28
C LEU A 674 -18.74 2.45 -39.59
N GLU A 675 -17.58 1.77 -39.58
CA GLU A 675 -16.73 1.55 -40.78
C GLU A 675 -16.31 2.86 -41.47
N GLU A 676 -16.15 3.95 -40.68
CA GLU A 676 -15.67 5.22 -41.19
C GLU A 676 -14.18 5.16 -41.51
N MET A 677 -13.71 5.96 -42.49
CA MET A 677 -12.31 6.01 -42.86
C MET A 677 -11.44 6.51 -41.69
N PRO A 678 -10.49 5.72 -41.21
CA PRO A 678 -9.64 6.12 -40.09
C PRO A 678 -8.64 7.19 -40.53
N GLY A 679 -8.41 8.17 -39.63
CA GLY A 679 -7.32 9.12 -39.72
C GLY A 679 -6.06 8.65 -38.99
N GLU A 680 -5.28 9.58 -38.48
CA GLU A 680 -4.02 9.35 -37.76
C GLU A 680 -4.26 8.45 -36.53
N GLU A 681 -3.43 7.42 -36.33
CA GLU A 681 -3.53 6.40 -35.28
C GLU A 681 -4.91 5.72 -35.13
N GLY A 682 -5.70 5.66 -36.19
CA GLY A 682 -7.02 5.05 -36.16
C GLY A 682 -8.12 5.91 -35.53
N TYR A 683 -7.85 7.17 -35.24
CA TYR A 683 -8.88 8.13 -34.82
C TYR A 683 -9.71 8.60 -35.99
N PRO A 684 -10.98 9.04 -35.78
CA PRO A 684 -11.75 9.62 -36.85
C PRO A 684 -11.15 10.94 -37.34
N ALA A 685 -11.24 11.22 -38.64
CA ALA A 685 -10.73 12.46 -39.25
C ALA A 685 -11.29 13.73 -38.59
N TYR A 686 -12.47 13.65 -37.98
CA TYR A 686 -13.16 14.76 -37.33
C TYR A 686 -12.79 14.91 -35.83
N LEU A 687 -11.80 14.17 -35.32
CA LEU A 687 -11.39 14.26 -33.90
C LEU A 687 -11.09 15.71 -33.46
N THR A 688 -10.25 16.41 -34.22
CA THR A 688 -9.87 17.80 -33.91
C THR A 688 -11.07 18.73 -33.85
N SER A 689 -12.02 18.60 -34.81
CA SER A 689 -13.22 19.44 -34.82
C SER A 689 -14.18 19.14 -33.67
N ARG A 690 -14.26 17.90 -33.20
CA ARG A 690 -15.04 17.54 -32.02
C ARG A 690 -14.44 18.12 -30.74
N ILE A 691 -13.10 18.02 -30.56
CA ILE A 691 -12.37 18.60 -29.44
C ILE A 691 -12.52 20.13 -29.45
N ALA A 692 -12.38 20.76 -30.61
CA ALA A 692 -12.62 22.21 -30.81
C ALA A 692 -14.04 22.60 -30.36
N GLY A 693 -15.05 21.91 -30.85
CA GLY A 693 -16.45 22.17 -30.53
C GLY A 693 -16.79 22.04 -29.04
N PHE A 694 -16.08 21.20 -28.31
CA PHE A 694 -16.20 21.09 -26.85
C PHE A 694 -15.58 22.30 -26.14
N TYR A 695 -14.31 22.62 -26.44
CA TYR A 695 -13.63 23.75 -25.78
C TYR A 695 -14.18 25.13 -26.18
N GLU A 696 -14.70 25.29 -27.40
CA GLU A 696 -15.33 26.53 -27.85
C GLU A 696 -16.61 26.92 -27.08
N ARG A 697 -17.22 25.96 -26.37
CA ARG A 697 -18.40 26.24 -25.51
C ARG A 697 -18.03 26.97 -24.21
N SER A 698 -16.75 27.04 -23.86
CA SER A 698 -16.26 27.90 -22.79
C SER A 698 -16.42 29.40 -23.14
N GLY A 699 -16.45 30.21 -22.12
CA GLY A 699 -16.52 31.68 -22.30
C GLY A 699 -17.39 32.35 -21.28
N ILE A 700 -17.30 33.70 -21.28
CA ILE A 700 -18.15 34.56 -20.50
C ILE A 700 -19.27 35.05 -21.40
N VAL A 701 -20.51 35.04 -20.92
CA VAL A 701 -21.66 35.55 -21.67
C VAL A 701 -22.53 36.48 -20.83
N GLU A 702 -23.14 37.45 -21.51
CA GLU A 702 -24.24 38.24 -20.97
C GLU A 702 -25.54 37.73 -21.57
N VAL A 703 -26.50 37.39 -20.71
CA VAL A 703 -27.79 36.80 -21.07
C VAL A 703 -28.92 37.44 -20.31
N GLY A 704 -30.07 37.61 -20.97
CA GLY A 704 -31.32 38.05 -20.32
C GLY A 704 -31.49 39.56 -20.24
N THR A 705 -32.67 39.96 -19.68
CA THR A 705 -33.04 41.34 -19.40
C THR A 705 -33.66 41.36 -17.99
N PRO A 706 -33.00 41.97 -16.97
CA PRO A 706 -31.68 42.64 -17.04
C PRO A 706 -30.54 41.66 -17.36
N PRO A 707 -29.42 42.18 -17.94
CA PRO A 707 -28.29 41.29 -18.32
C PRO A 707 -27.64 40.62 -17.12
N ARG A 708 -27.44 39.34 -17.22
CA ARG A 708 -26.72 38.52 -16.23
C ARG A 708 -25.41 38.07 -16.87
N ARG A 709 -24.30 38.23 -16.14
CA ARG A 709 -22.98 37.76 -16.56
C ARG A 709 -22.69 36.42 -15.88
N GLY A 710 -22.35 35.41 -16.64
CA GLY A 710 -21.90 34.12 -16.15
C GLY A 710 -20.81 33.54 -17.03
N SER A 711 -20.03 32.61 -16.51
CA SER A 711 -18.90 32.01 -17.21
C SER A 711 -18.90 30.50 -17.15
N VAL A 712 -18.31 29.86 -18.18
CA VAL A 712 -17.93 28.45 -18.19
C VAL A 712 -16.44 28.33 -18.47
N SER A 713 -15.69 27.90 -17.49
CA SER A 713 -14.27 27.55 -17.63
C SER A 713 -14.13 26.04 -17.81
N VAL A 714 -13.31 25.58 -18.76
CA VAL A 714 -13.16 24.16 -19.08
C VAL A 714 -11.73 23.71 -18.85
N VAL A 715 -11.54 22.70 -17.99
CA VAL A 715 -10.25 22.03 -17.76
C VAL A 715 -10.40 20.55 -18.11
N GLY A 716 -9.66 20.09 -19.10
CA GLY A 716 -9.63 18.72 -19.52
C GLY A 716 -8.36 17.99 -19.08
N ALA A 717 -8.52 16.84 -18.44
CA ALA A 717 -7.39 15.93 -18.21
C ALA A 717 -7.12 15.14 -19.49
N VAL A 718 -5.85 15.09 -19.92
CA VAL A 718 -5.39 14.31 -21.06
C VAL A 718 -4.34 13.33 -20.59
N SER A 719 -4.54 12.05 -20.87
CA SER A 719 -3.64 11.00 -20.41
C SER A 719 -3.01 10.27 -21.60
N PRO A 720 -1.94 10.84 -22.18
CA PRO A 720 -1.30 10.20 -23.32
C PRO A 720 -0.60 8.90 -22.91
N PRO A 721 -0.63 7.85 -23.75
CA PRO A 721 0.13 6.64 -23.52
C PRO A 721 1.62 6.93 -23.37
N GLY A 722 2.24 6.36 -22.32
CA GLY A 722 3.67 6.59 -22.05
C GLY A 722 4.09 8.03 -21.71
N GLY A 723 3.13 8.96 -21.59
CA GLY A 723 3.43 10.39 -21.40
C GLY A 723 3.88 11.09 -22.68
N ASP A 724 3.63 10.48 -23.85
CA ASP A 724 4.03 11.03 -25.14
C ASP A 724 3.12 12.18 -25.56
N LEU A 725 3.67 13.39 -25.58
CA LEU A 725 2.95 14.61 -25.99
C LEU A 725 2.70 14.68 -27.52
N SER A 726 3.27 13.78 -28.32
CA SER A 726 3.00 13.72 -29.76
C SER A 726 1.69 12.99 -30.12
N ASP A 727 1.02 12.37 -29.14
CA ASP A 727 -0.30 11.73 -29.29
C ASP A 727 -1.32 12.66 -29.97
N PRO A 728 -2.08 12.19 -30.98
CA PRO A 728 -3.03 13.01 -31.74
C PRO A 728 -4.07 13.73 -30.88
N VAL A 729 -4.52 13.13 -29.76
CA VAL A 729 -5.49 13.76 -28.84
C VAL A 729 -4.84 14.92 -28.11
N VAL A 730 -3.59 14.73 -27.63
CA VAL A 730 -2.83 15.81 -26.98
C VAL A 730 -2.60 16.95 -27.95
N GLN A 731 -2.10 16.65 -29.15
CA GLN A 731 -1.84 17.68 -30.17
C GLN A 731 -3.11 18.44 -30.59
N ALA A 732 -4.23 17.74 -30.78
CA ALA A 732 -5.51 18.35 -31.06
C ALA A 732 -5.98 19.26 -29.90
N THR A 733 -5.78 18.82 -28.66
CA THR A 733 -6.14 19.60 -27.45
C THR A 733 -5.28 20.83 -27.30
N LEU A 734 -3.95 20.71 -27.45
CA LEU A 734 -3.00 21.85 -27.33
C LEU A 734 -3.30 22.99 -28.31
N ARG A 735 -3.84 22.69 -29.49
CA ARG A 735 -4.25 23.70 -30.49
C ARG A 735 -5.47 24.51 -30.05
N MET A 736 -6.27 23.99 -29.11
CA MET A 736 -7.56 24.59 -28.70
C MET A 736 -7.50 25.27 -27.34
N VAL A 737 -6.61 24.83 -26.44
CA VAL A 737 -6.52 25.39 -25.07
C VAL A 737 -5.51 26.52 -25.01
N LYS A 738 -5.80 27.52 -24.18
CA LYS A 738 -4.88 28.62 -23.88
C LYS A 738 -3.97 28.37 -22.69
N VAL A 739 -4.26 27.36 -21.87
CA VAL A 739 -3.45 26.98 -20.70
C VAL A 739 -3.08 25.52 -20.76
N PHE A 740 -1.82 25.24 -20.47
CA PHE A 740 -1.24 23.91 -20.44
C PHE A 740 -0.45 23.71 -19.14
N TRP A 741 -0.87 22.76 -18.31
CA TRP A 741 -0.21 22.37 -17.07
C TRP A 741 0.43 21.01 -17.21
N SER A 742 1.69 20.97 -17.64
CA SER A 742 2.44 19.72 -17.82
C SER A 742 2.70 19.04 -16.49
N LEU A 743 2.09 17.88 -16.25
CA LEU A 743 2.42 17.05 -15.08
C LEU A 743 3.72 16.29 -15.36
N GLU A 744 4.65 16.35 -14.43
CA GLU A 744 5.92 15.66 -14.50
C GLU A 744 6.06 14.63 -13.38
N SER A 745 6.31 13.39 -13.76
CA SER A 745 6.52 12.29 -12.79
C SER A 745 7.73 12.55 -11.87
N ALA A 746 8.79 13.20 -12.37
CA ALA A 746 9.97 13.53 -11.57
C ALA A 746 9.63 14.47 -10.40
N LEU A 747 8.80 15.49 -10.63
CA LEU A 747 8.33 16.42 -9.59
C LEU A 747 7.39 15.71 -8.60
N ALA A 748 6.48 14.85 -9.10
CA ALA A 748 5.65 14.01 -8.25
C ALA A 748 6.50 13.09 -7.38
N TYR A 749 7.59 12.56 -7.93
CA TYR A 749 8.56 11.74 -7.20
C TYR A 749 9.33 12.50 -6.14
N GLN A 750 9.62 13.79 -6.38
CA GLN A 750 10.22 14.68 -5.39
C GLN A 750 9.21 15.19 -4.36
N ARG A 751 7.95 14.77 -4.43
CA ARG A 751 6.83 15.25 -3.61
C ARG A 751 6.55 16.74 -3.77
N HIS A 752 6.95 17.30 -4.89
CA HIS A 752 6.56 18.65 -5.25
C HIS A 752 5.07 18.62 -5.63
N PHE A 753 4.23 19.16 -4.79
CA PHE A 753 2.80 19.30 -5.08
C PHE A 753 2.48 20.77 -5.35
N PRO A 754 1.67 21.04 -6.39
CA PRO A 754 1.33 20.11 -7.46
C PRO A 754 2.54 19.81 -8.34
N ALA A 755 2.55 18.64 -9.01
CA ALA A 755 3.67 18.18 -9.85
C ALA A 755 3.65 18.83 -11.25
N ILE A 756 3.35 20.11 -11.31
CA ILE A 756 3.29 20.90 -12.54
C ILE A 756 4.70 21.41 -12.87
N ASN A 757 5.20 21.01 -14.04
CA ASN A 757 6.50 21.46 -14.52
C ASN A 757 6.40 22.93 -15.02
N TRP A 758 7.16 23.82 -14.38
CA TRP A 758 7.18 25.25 -14.70
C TRP A 758 7.95 25.60 -15.97
N LEU A 759 8.78 24.71 -16.52
CA LEU A 759 9.51 24.93 -17.77
C LEU A 759 8.66 24.55 -18.99
N ASN A 760 7.82 23.52 -18.86
CA ASN A 760 7.02 23.00 -19.96
C ASN A 760 5.57 23.49 -19.95
N SER A 761 5.13 24.18 -18.90
CA SER A 761 3.77 24.72 -18.77
C SER A 761 3.68 26.15 -19.32
N TYR A 762 2.49 26.54 -19.79
CA TYR A 762 2.25 27.91 -20.22
C TYR A 762 0.82 28.35 -19.95
N SER A 763 0.61 29.68 -19.94
CA SER A 763 -0.69 30.32 -19.97
C SER A 763 -0.64 31.52 -20.91
N LEU A 764 -1.61 31.61 -21.80
CA LEU A 764 -1.81 32.74 -22.74
C LEU A 764 -2.84 33.76 -22.21
N TYR A 765 -3.31 33.63 -20.97
CA TYR A 765 -4.27 34.55 -20.36
C TYR A 765 -3.63 35.67 -19.55
N VAL A 766 -2.31 35.68 -19.37
CA VAL A 766 -1.62 36.61 -18.47
C VAL A 766 -1.91 38.05 -18.85
N ASP A 767 -1.91 38.37 -20.14
CA ASP A 767 -2.21 39.70 -20.64
C ASP A 767 -3.71 40.03 -20.55
N ASP A 768 -4.58 39.04 -20.80
CA ASP A 768 -6.04 39.20 -20.74
C ASP A 768 -6.55 39.54 -19.31
N ILE A 769 -5.81 39.13 -18.27
CA ILE A 769 -6.16 39.35 -16.84
C ILE A 769 -5.34 40.44 -16.17
N SER A 770 -4.54 41.22 -16.93
CA SER A 770 -3.72 42.30 -16.38
C SER A 770 -4.54 43.36 -15.63
N ASP A 771 -5.72 43.69 -16.13
CA ASP A 771 -6.65 44.65 -15.49
C ASP A 771 -7.09 44.19 -14.08
N PHE A 772 -7.16 42.90 -13.84
CA PHE A 772 -7.48 42.35 -12.52
C PHE A 772 -6.37 42.66 -11.52
N TYR A 773 -5.12 42.49 -11.92
CA TYR A 773 -3.97 42.79 -11.05
C TYR A 773 -3.85 44.29 -10.77
N GLU A 774 -4.11 45.16 -11.75
CA GLU A 774 -4.10 46.63 -11.54
C GLU A 774 -5.20 47.07 -10.57
N LYS A 775 -6.41 46.52 -10.68
CA LYS A 775 -7.55 46.86 -9.80
C LYS A 775 -7.39 46.42 -8.35
N ASN A 776 -6.53 45.45 -8.10
CA ASN A 776 -6.30 44.86 -6.77
C ASN A 776 -4.94 45.22 -6.17
N ASP A 777 -4.33 46.33 -6.59
CA ASP A 777 -3.03 46.86 -6.12
C ASP A 777 -1.86 45.86 -6.32
N MET A 778 -1.94 45.05 -7.36
CA MET A 778 -0.93 44.01 -7.71
C MET A 778 -0.27 44.27 -9.08
N LYS A 779 -0.11 45.52 -9.45
CA LYS A 779 0.37 45.94 -10.80
C LYS A 779 1.73 45.32 -11.18
N GLU A 780 2.62 45.08 -10.22
CA GLU A 780 3.97 44.55 -10.46
C GLU A 780 4.01 43.05 -10.61
N PHE A 781 2.88 42.35 -10.34
CA PHE A 781 2.83 40.90 -10.32
C PHE A 781 3.23 40.24 -11.65
N PRO A 782 2.77 40.68 -12.83
CA PRO A 782 3.22 40.11 -14.10
C PRO A 782 4.72 40.24 -14.36
N ALA A 783 5.33 41.37 -13.95
CA ALA A 783 6.77 41.58 -14.08
C ALA A 783 7.59 40.65 -13.13
N MET A 784 7.16 40.52 -11.87
CA MET A 784 7.78 39.65 -10.90
C MET A 784 7.65 38.17 -11.32
N ARG A 785 6.48 37.75 -11.82
CA ARG A 785 6.26 36.45 -12.41
C ARG A 785 7.27 36.10 -13.51
N LYS A 786 7.43 37.05 -14.48
CA LYS A 786 8.38 36.90 -15.59
C LYS A 786 9.81 36.72 -15.09
N LYS A 787 10.21 37.54 -14.10
CA LYS A 787 11.56 37.48 -13.48
C LYS A 787 11.77 36.12 -12.78
N ALA A 788 10.79 35.67 -12.02
CA ALA A 788 10.84 34.34 -11.34
C ALA A 788 10.97 33.20 -12.33
N LEU A 789 10.21 33.19 -13.44
CA LEU A 789 10.32 32.17 -14.49
C LEU A 789 11.69 32.21 -15.19
N ASN A 790 12.27 33.40 -15.44
CA ASN A 790 13.62 33.52 -16.01
C ASN A 790 14.66 32.89 -15.07
N ILE A 791 14.60 33.17 -13.74
CA ILE A 791 15.49 32.56 -12.74
C ILE A 791 15.40 31.03 -12.74
N LEU A 792 14.18 30.49 -12.83
CA LEU A 792 13.98 29.02 -12.90
C LEU A 792 14.50 28.40 -14.21
N GLN A 793 14.44 29.14 -15.32
CA GLN A 793 14.98 28.69 -16.61
C GLN A 793 16.50 28.71 -16.61
N GLU A 794 17.11 29.76 -16.04
CA GLU A 794 18.58 29.87 -15.86
C GLU A 794 19.09 28.78 -14.94
N GLU A 795 18.37 28.47 -13.84
CA GLU A 795 18.70 27.33 -12.96
C GLU A 795 18.82 26.03 -13.74
N SER A 796 17.90 25.74 -14.67
CA SER A 796 17.94 24.50 -15.45
C SER A 796 19.23 24.39 -16.27
N SER A 797 19.67 25.48 -16.90
CA SER A 797 20.92 25.54 -17.67
C SER A 797 22.15 25.44 -16.76
N LEU A 798 22.13 26.14 -15.63
CA LEU A 798 23.21 26.10 -14.64
C LEU A 798 23.37 24.73 -13.98
N GLN A 799 22.29 24.00 -13.75
CA GLN A 799 22.35 22.63 -13.19
C GLN A 799 23.09 21.66 -14.11
N GLU A 800 23.02 21.81 -15.44
CA GLU A 800 23.81 21.00 -16.37
C GLU A 800 25.30 21.31 -16.25
N ILE A 801 25.65 22.59 -16.12
CA ILE A 801 27.03 23.04 -15.92
C ILE A 801 27.56 22.50 -14.56
N VAL A 802 26.78 22.67 -13.48
CA VAL A 802 27.18 22.19 -12.15
C VAL A 802 27.41 20.68 -12.09
N ARG A 803 26.64 19.89 -12.84
CA ARG A 803 26.87 18.43 -12.96
C ARG A 803 28.23 18.07 -13.57
N LEU A 804 28.75 18.95 -14.43
CA LEU A 804 30.03 18.72 -15.13
C LEU A 804 31.22 19.25 -14.35
N VAL A 805 31.12 20.44 -13.75
CA VAL A 805 32.28 21.15 -13.17
C VAL A 805 32.21 21.35 -11.65
N GLY A 806 31.08 21.04 -11.02
CA GLY A 806 30.85 21.24 -9.59
C GLY A 806 30.40 22.65 -9.22
N VAL A 807 29.70 22.79 -8.10
CA VAL A 807 29.13 24.07 -7.59
C VAL A 807 30.25 25.09 -7.27
N GLU A 808 31.44 24.61 -6.90
CA GLU A 808 32.55 25.50 -6.52
C GLU A 808 33.18 26.24 -7.70
N SER A 809 32.90 25.78 -8.93
CA SER A 809 33.50 26.32 -10.14
C SER A 809 32.68 27.39 -10.86
N ILE A 810 31.45 27.66 -10.39
CA ILE A 810 30.56 28.69 -10.96
C ILE A 810 30.69 30.01 -10.22
N SER A 811 30.29 31.11 -10.88
CA SER A 811 30.34 32.45 -10.31
C SER A 811 29.44 32.61 -9.09
N ASP A 812 29.69 33.64 -8.24
CA ASP A 812 28.83 33.95 -7.10
C ASP A 812 27.45 34.40 -7.54
N GLU A 813 27.33 35.06 -8.72
CA GLU A 813 26.05 35.42 -9.33
C GLU A 813 25.23 34.20 -9.73
N ASP A 814 25.88 33.20 -10.35
CA ASP A 814 25.25 31.93 -10.72
C ASP A 814 24.79 31.14 -9.47
N ARG A 815 25.60 31.14 -8.40
CA ARG A 815 25.25 30.50 -7.12
C ARG A 815 24.02 31.20 -6.49
N LEU A 816 23.93 32.52 -6.58
CA LEU A 816 22.76 33.26 -6.11
C LEU A 816 21.50 32.91 -6.92
N THR A 817 21.64 32.78 -8.24
CA THR A 817 20.55 32.34 -9.13
C THR A 817 20.04 30.94 -8.71
N LEU A 818 20.94 29.98 -8.48
CA LEU A 818 20.59 28.66 -8.00
C LEU A 818 19.88 28.68 -6.62
N GLU A 819 20.34 29.53 -5.70
CA GLU A 819 19.76 29.65 -4.37
C GLU A 819 18.35 30.29 -4.43
N THR A 820 18.20 31.36 -5.21
CA THR A 820 16.88 31.99 -5.39
C THR A 820 15.90 31.07 -6.09
N ALA A 821 16.33 30.33 -7.11
CA ALA A 821 15.51 29.33 -7.78
C ALA A 821 15.06 28.22 -6.81
N LYS A 822 15.94 27.81 -5.90
CA LYS A 822 15.61 26.85 -4.85
C LYS A 822 14.51 27.39 -3.93
N ILE A 823 14.60 28.65 -3.49
CA ILE A 823 13.57 29.30 -2.65
C ILE A 823 12.24 29.36 -3.41
N ILE A 824 12.24 29.78 -4.69
CA ILE A 824 11.02 29.80 -5.50
C ILE A 824 10.41 28.39 -5.60
N ARG A 825 11.20 27.38 -5.88
CA ARG A 825 10.72 26.02 -6.08
C ARG A 825 10.24 25.35 -4.78
N GLU A 826 11.01 25.44 -3.69
CA GLU A 826 10.74 24.69 -2.46
C GLU A 826 9.83 25.46 -1.49
N ASP A 827 9.94 26.78 -1.43
CA ASP A 827 9.24 27.60 -0.44
C ASP A 827 8.01 28.32 -1.01
N PHE A 828 7.98 28.57 -2.34
CA PHE A 828 6.84 29.21 -2.99
C PHE A 828 5.99 28.22 -3.80
N LEU A 829 6.57 27.50 -4.78
CA LEU A 829 5.79 26.64 -5.67
C LEU A 829 5.32 25.33 -5.00
N HIS A 830 6.12 24.81 -4.09
CA HIS A 830 5.76 23.59 -3.35
C HIS A 830 4.72 23.87 -2.28
N GLN A 831 3.53 23.25 -2.42
CA GLN A 831 2.42 23.31 -1.46
C GLN A 831 2.19 21.95 -0.78
N HIS A 832 1.69 21.97 0.44
CA HIS A 832 1.30 20.74 1.16
C HIS A 832 -0.21 20.49 0.99
N ALA A 833 -0.58 19.50 0.19
CA ALA A 833 -1.98 19.24 -0.20
C ALA A 833 -2.94 18.94 0.96
N PHE A 834 -2.42 18.51 2.11
CA PHE A 834 -3.19 18.09 3.29
C PHE A 834 -3.01 19.03 4.50
N ASP A 835 -2.31 20.14 4.34
CA ASP A 835 -2.18 21.17 5.39
C ASP A 835 -3.24 22.25 5.16
N GLU A 836 -4.08 22.53 6.16
CA GLU A 836 -5.18 23.49 6.04
C GLU A 836 -4.72 24.91 5.66
N LYS A 837 -3.52 25.33 6.11
CA LYS A 837 -2.96 26.67 5.84
C LYS A 837 -2.23 26.77 4.52
N ASP A 838 -1.65 25.65 4.02
CA ASP A 838 -0.83 25.64 2.81
C ASP A 838 -1.57 25.08 1.57
N ALA A 839 -2.64 24.29 1.76
CA ALA A 839 -3.40 23.70 0.67
C ALA A 839 -4.11 24.76 -0.21
N TYR A 840 -4.52 25.87 0.38
CA TYR A 840 -5.12 27.00 -0.28
C TYR A 840 -4.41 28.31 0.09
N THR A 841 -3.93 29.04 -0.91
CA THR A 841 -3.27 30.34 -0.70
C THR A 841 -4.01 31.44 -1.48
N ALA A 842 -4.52 32.49 -0.79
CA ALA A 842 -5.17 33.61 -1.44
C ALA A 842 -4.21 34.33 -2.39
N VAL A 843 -4.70 34.89 -3.50
CA VAL A 843 -3.89 35.55 -4.53
C VAL A 843 -3.09 36.73 -3.94
N SER A 844 -3.69 37.49 -3.03
CA SER A 844 -2.99 38.61 -2.31
C SER A 844 -1.77 38.08 -1.52
N LYS A 845 -1.94 36.96 -0.79
CA LYS A 845 -0.82 36.34 -0.08
C LYS A 845 0.23 35.78 -1.05
N GLN A 846 -0.17 35.20 -2.19
CA GLN A 846 0.77 34.74 -3.22
C GLN A 846 1.61 35.91 -3.77
N PHE A 847 0.98 37.05 -4.05
CA PHE A 847 1.65 38.27 -4.49
C PHE A 847 2.70 38.72 -3.47
N ARG A 848 2.31 38.87 -2.20
CA ARG A 848 3.21 39.30 -1.12
C ARG A 848 4.38 38.34 -0.90
N MET A 849 4.15 37.07 -0.98
CA MET A 849 5.22 36.04 -0.86
C MET A 849 6.24 36.19 -2.00
N LEU A 850 5.76 36.31 -3.25
CA LEU A 850 6.63 36.44 -4.41
C LEU A 850 7.40 37.77 -4.37
N GLU A 851 6.75 38.87 -3.93
CA GLU A 851 7.37 40.19 -3.75
C GLU A 851 8.55 40.12 -2.77
N ILE A 852 8.36 39.49 -1.61
CA ILE A 852 9.42 39.33 -0.60
C ILE A 852 10.58 38.46 -1.14
N ILE A 853 10.31 37.40 -1.91
CA ILE A 853 11.34 36.57 -2.54
C ILE A 853 12.12 37.38 -3.60
N MET A 854 11.43 38.18 -4.42
CA MET A 854 12.11 39.04 -5.41
C MET A 854 12.94 40.13 -4.74
N MET A 855 12.45 40.72 -3.64
CA MET A 855 13.20 41.64 -2.82
C MET A 855 14.46 41.02 -2.22
N TYR A 856 14.39 39.75 -1.75
CA TYR A 856 15.56 39.00 -1.30
C TYR A 856 16.59 38.91 -2.44
N HIS A 857 16.16 38.45 -3.62
CA HIS A 857 17.04 38.30 -4.78
C HIS A 857 17.74 39.63 -5.18
N GLU A 858 17.00 40.72 -5.28
CA GLU A 858 17.55 42.02 -5.66
C GLU A 858 18.56 42.60 -4.65
N ARG A 859 18.28 42.39 -3.35
CA ARG A 859 19.22 42.79 -2.30
C ARG A 859 20.46 41.91 -2.27
N ALA A 860 20.30 40.61 -2.50
CA ALA A 860 21.40 39.65 -2.57
C ALA A 860 22.29 39.94 -3.80
N GLU A 861 21.69 40.22 -4.96
CA GLU A 861 22.43 40.65 -6.17
C GLU A 861 23.25 41.93 -5.93
N LYS A 862 22.65 42.92 -5.30
CA LYS A 862 23.38 44.16 -4.91
C LYS A 862 24.51 43.87 -3.93
N ALA A 863 24.33 42.90 -2.98
CA ALA A 863 25.37 42.52 -2.04
C ALA A 863 26.54 41.80 -2.73
N VAL A 864 26.25 40.88 -3.65
CA VAL A 864 27.28 40.18 -4.46
C VAL A 864 28.08 41.17 -5.29
N LYS A 865 27.41 42.14 -5.97
CA LYS A 865 28.07 43.21 -6.75
C LYS A 865 28.95 44.13 -5.89
N LYS A 866 28.65 44.28 -4.60
CA LYS A 866 29.46 45.03 -3.63
C LYS A 866 30.59 44.16 -3.00
N GLY A 867 30.76 42.92 -3.42
CA GLY A 867 31.83 42.02 -2.96
C GLY A 867 31.52 41.29 -1.63
N VAL A 868 30.28 41.25 -1.17
CA VAL A 868 29.92 40.41 0.00
C VAL A 868 30.01 38.94 -0.38
N PRO A 869 30.78 38.13 0.35
CA PRO A 869 30.91 36.71 0.05
C PRO A 869 29.55 36.00 0.02
N ILE A 870 29.28 35.24 -1.03
CA ILE A 870 28.00 34.54 -1.23
C ILE A 870 27.59 33.68 -0.04
N LYS A 871 28.57 33.05 0.66
CA LYS A 871 28.30 32.24 1.87
C LYS A 871 27.60 33.07 2.98
N LYS A 872 27.98 34.32 3.18
CA LYS A 872 27.31 35.19 4.18
C LYS A 872 25.86 35.50 3.80
N ILE A 873 25.58 35.62 2.50
CA ILE A 873 24.24 35.81 1.95
C ILE A 873 23.40 34.54 2.09
N MET A 874 24.02 33.37 1.88
CA MET A 874 23.35 32.08 2.02
C MET A 874 23.02 31.70 3.46
N ASP A 875 23.78 32.20 4.44
CA ASP A 875 23.61 31.91 5.86
C ASP A 875 22.78 33.02 6.59
N ILE A 876 22.15 33.92 5.87
CA ILE A 876 21.38 35.05 6.44
C ILE A 876 20.14 34.56 7.20
N PRO A 877 19.85 35.01 8.44
CA PRO A 877 18.78 34.50 9.29
C PRO A 877 17.36 34.62 8.68
N CYS A 878 17.09 35.63 7.88
CA CYS A 878 15.77 35.81 7.26
C CYS A 878 15.33 34.63 6.37
N LYS A 879 16.26 33.79 5.89
CA LYS A 879 15.92 32.61 5.06
C LYS A 879 15.03 31.61 5.78
N GLU A 880 15.20 31.41 7.10
CA GLU A 880 14.29 30.55 7.87
C GLU A 880 12.86 31.07 7.89
N LYS A 881 12.71 32.41 7.88
CA LYS A 881 11.41 33.05 7.83
C LYS A 881 10.81 32.97 6.43
N LEU A 882 11.62 33.12 5.36
CA LEU A 882 11.17 32.91 3.98
C LEU A 882 10.60 31.49 3.80
N ALA A 883 11.29 30.47 4.27
CA ALA A 883 10.83 29.07 4.18
C ALA A 883 9.51 28.80 4.93
N ARG A 884 9.16 29.62 5.92
CA ARG A 884 7.95 29.47 6.72
C ARG A 884 6.79 30.35 6.27
N MET A 885 6.96 31.27 5.33
CA MET A 885 5.92 32.20 4.84
C MET A 885 4.65 31.48 4.41
N LYS A 886 4.77 30.28 3.82
CA LYS A 886 3.62 29.48 3.38
C LYS A 886 2.66 29.09 4.52
N LEU A 887 3.16 28.99 5.76
CA LEU A 887 2.39 28.63 6.97
C LEU A 887 1.94 29.84 7.80
N MET A 888 2.41 31.05 7.47
CA MET A 888 2.07 32.29 8.16
C MET A 888 0.77 32.89 7.61
N ASP A 889 0.09 33.71 8.44
CA ASP A 889 -1.02 34.52 7.97
C ASP A 889 -0.52 35.73 7.18
N GLU A 890 -1.31 36.27 6.27
CA GLU A 890 -0.89 37.38 5.38
C GLU A 890 -0.38 38.61 6.15
N ALA A 891 -1.00 38.95 7.27
CA ALA A 891 -0.59 40.04 8.14
C ALA A 891 0.82 39.91 8.73
N GLU A 892 1.28 38.66 8.93
CA GLU A 892 2.60 38.35 9.48
C GLU A 892 3.74 38.57 8.45
N LEU A 893 3.43 38.57 7.16
CA LEU A 893 4.42 38.74 6.08
C LEU A 893 5.15 40.06 6.15
N SER A 894 4.49 41.14 6.62
CA SER A 894 5.13 42.47 6.84
C SER A 894 6.28 42.36 7.85
N GLY A 895 6.19 41.45 8.83
CA GLY A 895 7.28 41.17 9.77
C GLY A 895 8.49 40.53 9.10
N VAL A 896 8.25 39.62 8.15
CA VAL A 896 9.32 38.95 7.37
C VAL A 896 10.04 39.97 6.49
N GLU A 897 9.32 40.85 5.83
CA GLU A 897 9.87 41.93 5.02
C GLU A 897 10.78 42.84 5.85
N LYS A 898 10.36 43.24 7.05
CA LYS A 898 11.16 44.08 7.97
C LYS A 898 12.46 43.37 8.36
N ILE A 899 12.38 42.10 8.79
CA ILE A 899 13.56 41.28 9.16
C ILE A 899 14.53 41.18 7.97
N LEU A 900 14.01 40.95 6.76
CA LEU A 900 14.82 40.87 5.55
C LEU A 900 15.59 42.16 5.32
N LYS A 901 14.93 43.34 5.45
CA LYS A 901 15.57 44.66 5.31
C LYS A 901 16.66 44.88 6.37
N GLU A 902 16.42 44.52 7.62
CA GLU A 902 17.35 44.64 8.74
C GLU A 902 18.57 43.73 8.57
N ASP A 903 18.37 42.45 8.19
CA ASP A 903 19.44 41.50 8.00
C ASP A 903 20.38 41.91 6.85
N PHE A 904 19.84 42.35 5.71
CA PHE A 904 20.68 42.87 4.61
C PHE A 904 21.39 44.17 4.98
N ALA A 905 20.78 45.05 5.76
CA ALA A 905 21.45 46.27 6.26
C ALA A 905 22.65 45.90 7.15
N SER A 906 22.57 44.85 7.94
CA SER A 906 23.67 44.36 8.77
C SER A 906 24.86 43.81 7.97
N LEU A 907 24.60 43.25 6.76
CA LEU A 907 25.65 42.70 5.88
C LEU A 907 26.56 43.79 5.27
N TYR A 908 26.05 44.99 5.11
CA TYR A 908 26.83 46.10 4.51
C TYR A 908 27.83 46.77 5.47
N GLY A 909 27.85 46.34 6.79
CA GLY A 909 28.68 47.00 7.77
C GLY A 909 28.36 48.49 7.87
N ALA A 910 28.29 49.10 9.05
CA ALA A 910 27.83 50.46 9.30
C ALA A 910 28.44 51.55 8.43
N ASP A 911 28.25 51.54 7.11
CA ASP A 911 28.40 52.71 6.25
C ASP A 911 27.01 53.35 6.15
N ARG A 912 26.80 54.33 7.02
CA ARG A 912 25.73 55.32 6.96
C ARG A 912 26.01 56.24 5.78
N GLY A 913 25.24 56.10 4.72
CA GLY A 913 25.19 57.04 3.61
C GLY A 913 24.83 56.39 2.29
N ASP A 914 23.56 56.30 2.00
CA ASP A 914 22.80 56.80 0.86
C ASP A 914 21.44 56.09 0.81
N GLU A 915 20.40 56.91 0.86
CA GLU A 915 18.97 56.64 0.72
C GLU A 915 18.62 55.97 -0.61
#